data_d3758f0672b86c680353a35b394bcb16
#
_entry.id   d3758f0672b86c680353a35b394bcb16
#
_cell.length_a   1.000
_cell.length_b   1.000
_cell.length_c   1.000
_cell.angle_alpha   90.00
_cell.angle_beta   90.00
_cell.angle_gamma   90.00
#
_symmetry.space_group_name_H-M   'P 1'
#
loop_
_entity.id
_entity.type
_entity.pdbx_description
1 polymer ?
#
loop_
_entity_poly.entity_id
_entity_poly.type
_entity_poly.pdbx_seq_one_letter_code
_entity_poly.pdbx_strand_id
1 'polypeptide(L)'
;MDNDISKFVRDQLSVWPAAAANFRSMKKALTRKLMVGGLEVTVQHNPERIRSSAAKVDKASIRSRKCFLCSANRPEEQHFMAFEGRKGRRYEMLVNPYPIFPKHLVIARDVHVPQSIWHRMPDMTDLARHFPDFTIFYNGPKCGASAPDHFHFQACPRGLMPLERDIDLNLDSGRGDLTWLTSVQDAELFHYHKFTRGVFVLTARTSKSMAKLFYRLLDCLPQREDETEPMFNLLTWYKVRPSQKVSGISHGRFGEYRAVLMARGKHRSHHYFSDGPDHLTMSPGCADMAGLFVAPHEDDYEKLNTGLLEEMLSEVSVSEEVERNIIWKLTRSQQTVQVGIMSGNEIGFEIISDGAGRQKVVYENGRISYNGTLYDELFFDAQTMSTMFAEPTFILYGVTIGIGFHWERSQVQKFAGSLKFIVDDGKVVAVNVVGVEDYLLSVISSEMKATASLEFLKAHAVISRSWLMARIQERRDNVHSSGSSVKEDRIVDGDYHLVKWFGRDDHKAFDVCADDHCQRYQGLTVAVGDNVRKAVDQTWGEVLTYDGEICDARFSKCCGGMMERFGSCWEDIDYPYLAAVSDTPSEDKIPDLTQEDNARKWIMGEMEESSDAFCNTENGKILAQVLNDYDLETKDFFRWEVRYTRKELSELIASRSGHDIGMLEGIEPLKRGPSGRITLLELRGTKSSMTVGKELVIRKFLSASHLKSSAFVVDIQPSGTSFEEDIVVLHGAGWGHGVGLCQIGAAVMSSRGYRYRDILSHYYPGSICSVRRTNNQ
;
A
#
# COMPACT_ATOMS: atom_id res chain seq x y z
N MET A 1 29.50 -25.03 -21.80
CA MET A 1 29.29 -24.29 -20.51
C MET A 1 29.40 -25.22 -19.29
N ASP A 2 28.78 -26.40 -19.21
CA ASP A 2 29.10 -27.37 -18.11
C ASP A 2 30.58 -27.79 -18.13
N ASN A 3 31.19 -27.81 -19.31
CA ASN A 3 32.63 -28.03 -19.47
C ASN A 3 33.47 -26.93 -18.79
N ASP A 4 33.03 -25.69 -18.75
CA ASP A 4 33.81 -24.56 -18.20
C ASP A 4 33.80 -24.59 -16.65
N ILE A 5 32.60 -24.82 -16.02
CA ILE A 5 32.54 -25.00 -14.56
C ILE A 5 33.25 -26.25 -14.12
N SER A 6 33.05 -27.34 -14.84
CA SER A 6 33.72 -28.62 -14.54
C SER A 6 35.24 -28.53 -14.66
N LYS A 7 35.74 -27.74 -15.64
CA LYS A 7 37.15 -27.42 -15.77
C LYS A 7 37.64 -26.56 -14.61
N PHE A 8 36.93 -25.46 -14.33
CA PHE A 8 37.24 -24.52 -13.22
C PHE A 8 37.36 -25.26 -11.88
N VAL A 9 36.36 -26.09 -11.52
CA VAL A 9 36.39 -26.88 -10.27
C VAL A 9 37.58 -27.82 -10.24
N ARG A 10 37.88 -28.50 -11.35
CA ARG A 10 38.98 -29.42 -11.46
C ARG A 10 40.35 -28.72 -11.31
N ASP A 11 40.54 -27.62 -12.02
CA ASP A 11 41.74 -26.80 -11.98
C ASP A 11 41.96 -26.23 -10.57
N GLN A 12 40.88 -25.71 -9.94
CA GLN A 12 40.90 -25.20 -8.56
C GLN A 12 41.32 -26.28 -7.55
N LEU A 13 40.78 -27.50 -7.65
CA LEU A 13 41.13 -28.59 -6.73
C LEU A 13 42.53 -29.12 -6.96
N SER A 14 43.12 -28.90 -8.12
CA SER A 14 44.52 -29.30 -8.38
C SER A 14 45.53 -28.38 -7.67
N VAL A 15 45.18 -27.13 -7.42
CA VAL A 15 46.06 -26.11 -6.80
C VAL A 15 45.72 -25.84 -5.33
N TRP A 16 44.61 -26.38 -4.80
CA TRP A 16 44.17 -26.16 -3.43
C TRP A 16 44.02 -27.50 -2.64
N PRO A 17 45.10 -28.04 -2.02
CA PRO A 17 45.11 -29.36 -1.38
C PRO A 17 44.04 -29.54 -0.29
N ALA A 18 43.81 -28.51 0.53
CA ALA A 18 42.82 -28.55 1.60
C ALA A 18 41.37 -28.73 1.05
N ALA A 19 40.98 -27.92 0.04
CA ALA A 19 39.71 -28.11 -0.61
C ALA A 19 39.57 -29.46 -1.30
N ALA A 20 40.63 -29.92 -1.98
CA ALA A 20 40.68 -31.26 -2.62
C ALA A 20 40.49 -32.40 -1.62
N ALA A 21 41.04 -32.29 -0.42
CA ALA A 21 40.86 -33.28 0.65
C ALA A 21 39.38 -33.32 1.09
N ASN A 22 38.75 -32.16 1.34
CA ASN A 22 37.36 -32.07 1.75
C ASN A 22 36.38 -32.57 0.66
N PHE A 23 36.68 -32.35 -0.64
CA PHE A 23 35.92 -32.95 -1.74
C PHE A 23 36.05 -34.46 -1.82
N ARG A 24 37.25 -35.04 -1.48
CA ARG A 24 37.43 -36.49 -1.38
C ARG A 24 36.68 -37.07 -0.18
N SER A 25 36.68 -36.38 0.97
CA SER A 25 35.93 -36.78 2.17
C SER A 25 34.42 -36.78 1.88
N MET A 26 33.89 -35.70 1.29
CA MET A 26 32.49 -35.60 0.93
C MET A 26 31.99 -36.73 0.01
N LYS A 27 32.82 -37.18 -0.93
CA LYS A 27 32.47 -38.33 -1.81
C LYS A 27 32.30 -39.64 -1.05
N LYS A 28 32.89 -39.77 0.16
CA LYS A 28 32.78 -40.94 1.03
C LYS A 28 31.75 -40.77 2.14
N ALA A 29 31.02 -39.63 2.15
CA ALA A 29 30.01 -39.34 3.15
C ALA A 29 28.92 -40.42 3.18
N LEU A 30 28.58 -40.89 4.37
CA LEU A 30 27.46 -41.81 4.55
C LEU A 30 26.14 -41.09 4.26
N THR A 31 25.26 -41.81 3.57
CA THR A 31 23.95 -41.28 3.26
C THR A 31 22.87 -42.32 3.51
N ARG A 32 21.70 -41.85 3.99
CA ARG A 32 20.50 -42.69 4.07
C ARG A 32 19.27 -41.87 3.66
N LYS A 33 18.20 -42.56 3.32
CA LYS A 33 16.94 -41.96 2.89
C LYS A 33 15.88 -42.15 3.96
N LEU A 34 15.07 -41.14 4.17
CA LEU A 34 13.91 -41.13 5.06
C LEU A 34 12.71 -40.52 4.36
N MET A 35 11.51 -40.90 4.78
CA MET A 35 10.29 -40.24 4.35
C MET A 35 9.90 -39.15 5.38
N VAL A 36 9.86 -37.91 4.99
CA VAL A 36 9.54 -36.76 5.87
C VAL A 36 8.46 -35.91 5.21
N GLY A 37 7.30 -35.75 5.85
CA GLY A 37 6.18 -34.98 5.32
C GLY A 37 5.77 -35.38 3.88
N GLY A 38 5.90 -36.67 3.53
CA GLY A 38 5.58 -37.20 2.18
C GLY A 38 6.66 -36.99 1.11
N LEU A 39 7.84 -36.45 1.48
CA LEU A 39 9.01 -36.31 0.60
C LEU A 39 10.11 -37.32 0.99
N GLU A 40 10.71 -38.03 0.03
CA GLU A 40 11.91 -38.82 0.25
C GLU A 40 13.13 -37.92 0.37
N VAL A 41 13.62 -37.72 1.59
CA VAL A 41 14.78 -36.87 1.91
C VAL A 41 16.05 -37.67 2.00
N THR A 42 17.19 -37.00 1.94
CA THR A 42 18.53 -37.59 2.11
C THR A 42 19.16 -37.02 3.38
N VAL A 43 19.62 -37.89 4.27
CA VAL A 43 20.48 -37.53 5.42
C VAL A 43 21.92 -37.89 5.08
N GLN A 44 22.83 -36.92 5.22
CA GLN A 44 24.25 -37.05 4.91
C GLN A 44 25.08 -36.82 6.18
N HIS A 45 25.94 -37.76 6.55
CA HIS A 45 26.99 -37.53 7.54
C HIS A 45 28.21 -36.88 6.88
N ASN A 46 28.54 -35.66 7.27
CA ASN A 46 29.64 -34.89 6.66
C ASN A 46 30.43 -34.13 7.74
N PRO A 47 31.50 -34.76 8.34
CA PRO A 47 32.26 -34.13 9.42
C PRO A 47 32.91 -32.80 9.08
N GLU A 48 33.29 -32.62 7.81
CA GLU A 48 33.94 -31.36 7.36
C GLU A 48 33.03 -30.13 7.47
N ARG A 49 31.72 -30.34 7.69
CA ARG A 49 30.72 -29.26 7.86
C ARG A 49 30.65 -28.68 9.27
N ILE A 50 31.34 -29.26 10.26
CA ILE A 50 31.33 -28.76 11.65
C ILE A 50 31.62 -27.27 11.70
N ARG A 51 32.64 -26.77 10.98
CA ARG A 51 33.01 -25.34 10.96
C ARG A 51 31.91 -24.42 10.47
N SER A 52 31.14 -24.86 9.48
CA SER A 52 30.06 -24.00 8.93
C SER A 52 28.74 -24.15 9.71
N SER A 53 28.42 -25.33 10.24
CA SER A 53 27.22 -25.57 11.06
C SER A 53 27.30 -24.90 12.43
N ALA A 54 28.53 -24.87 13.02
CA ALA A 54 28.80 -24.18 14.30
C ALA A 54 29.15 -22.69 14.16
N ALA A 55 29.01 -22.09 12.97
CA ALA A 55 29.36 -20.70 12.74
C ALA A 55 28.53 -19.77 13.64
N LYS A 56 29.21 -18.88 14.38
CA LYS A 56 28.58 -17.83 15.16
C LYS A 56 28.21 -16.66 14.24
N VAL A 57 26.93 -16.36 14.16
CA VAL A 57 26.35 -15.32 13.27
C VAL A 57 25.66 -14.19 14.06
N ASP A 58 25.98 -14.07 15.35
CA ASP A 58 25.56 -12.92 16.14
C ASP A 58 26.31 -11.64 15.74
N LYS A 59 25.71 -10.48 15.99
CA LYS A 59 26.26 -9.17 15.60
C LYS A 59 27.67 -8.89 16.15
N ALA A 60 28.00 -9.40 17.35
CA ALA A 60 29.31 -9.19 17.96
C ALA A 60 30.39 -10.05 17.26
N SER A 61 30.10 -11.34 17.05
CA SER A 61 31.00 -12.27 16.36
C SER A 61 31.27 -11.84 14.91
N ILE A 62 30.24 -11.34 14.19
CA ILE A 62 30.41 -10.84 12.83
C ILE A 62 31.34 -9.62 12.79
N ARG A 63 31.16 -8.65 13.72
CA ARG A 63 32.00 -7.45 13.78
C ARG A 63 33.47 -7.74 14.14
N SER A 64 33.72 -8.79 14.89
CA SER A 64 35.08 -9.13 15.36
C SER A 64 35.90 -9.95 14.36
N ARG A 65 35.28 -10.59 13.36
CA ARG A 65 35.95 -11.46 12.39
C ARG A 65 36.25 -10.72 11.08
N LYS A 66 37.33 -11.17 10.42
CA LYS A 66 37.55 -10.80 9.01
C LYS A 66 36.57 -11.57 8.12
N CYS A 67 35.97 -10.86 7.16
CA CYS A 67 35.05 -11.50 6.20
C CYS A 67 35.86 -12.40 5.24
N PHE A 68 35.59 -13.69 5.26
CA PHE A 68 36.30 -14.69 4.43
C PHE A 68 35.86 -14.69 2.96
N LEU A 69 34.81 -13.98 2.59
CA LEU A 69 34.34 -13.80 1.20
C LEU A 69 35.01 -12.60 0.51
N CYS A 70 35.56 -11.65 1.29
CA CYS A 70 36.31 -10.53 0.71
C CYS A 70 37.63 -11.03 0.09
N SER A 71 37.96 -10.58 -1.11
CA SER A 71 39.16 -10.99 -1.87
C SER A 71 40.45 -10.84 -1.06
N ALA A 72 40.57 -9.76 -0.27
CA ALA A 72 41.75 -9.49 0.56
C ALA A 72 41.95 -10.50 1.72
N ASN A 73 40.97 -11.35 2.05
CA ASN A 73 41.04 -12.31 3.17
C ASN A 73 40.96 -13.77 2.71
N ARG A 74 40.92 -14.00 1.41
CA ARG A 74 40.88 -15.36 0.85
C ARG A 74 42.26 -15.99 0.81
N PRO A 75 42.34 -17.35 0.87
CA PRO A 75 43.60 -18.07 0.55
C PRO A 75 44.11 -17.71 -0.86
N GLU A 76 45.42 -17.63 -1.04
CA GLU A 76 46.02 -17.33 -2.35
C GLU A 76 45.65 -18.37 -3.41
N GLU A 77 45.43 -19.64 -3.00
CA GLU A 77 45.03 -20.75 -3.85
C GLU A 77 43.57 -20.65 -4.32
N GLN A 78 42.74 -19.82 -3.69
CA GLN A 78 41.34 -19.72 -4.05
C GLN A 78 41.13 -18.76 -5.24
N HIS A 79 41.12 -19.31 -6.42
CA HIS A 79 40.80 -18.56 -7.65
C HIS A 79 39.29 -18.39 -7.82
N PHE A 80 38.89 -17.48 -8.71
CA PHE A 80 37.49 -17.23 -9.02
C PHE A 80 37.23 -17.19 -10.52
N MET A 81 35.96 -17.41 -10.88
CA MET A 81 35.42 -17.14 -12.22
C MET A 81 34.46 -15.97 -12.10
N ALA A 82 34.64 -14.94 -12.94
CA ALA A 82 33.80 -13.75 -12.89
C ALA A 82 32.46 -13.97 -13.56
N PHE A 83 31.40 -13.37 -12.99
CA PHE A 83 30.07 -13.28 -13.58
C PHE A 83 29.58 -11.83 -13.47
N GLU A 84 29.09 -11.30 -14.59
CA GLU A 84 28.50 -9.94 -14.62
C GLU A 84 26.98 -10.04 -14.52
N GLY A 85 26.43 -9.48 -13.44
CA GLY A 85 25.00 -9.36 -13.20
C GLY A 85 24.45 -8.05 -13.76
N ARG A 86 23.16 -7.79 -13.49
CA ARG A 86 22.49 -6.57 -14.00
C ARG A 86 22.98 -5.30 -13.32
N LYS A 87 22.86 -4.17 -14.03
CA LYS A 87 23.25 -2.84 -13.54
C LYS A 87 24.73 -2.78 -13.10
N GLY A 88 25.62 -3.50 -13.78
CA GLY A 88 27.05 -3.50 -13.50
C GLY A 88 27.45 -4.21 -12.20
N ARG A 89 26.58 -5.01 -11.61
CA ARG A 89 26.94 -5.82 -10.43
C ARG A 89 27.87 -6.96 -10.84
N ARG A 90 29.00 -7.08 -10.16
CA ARG A 90 29.98 -8.15 -10.41
C ARG A 90 29.93 -9.19 -9.32
N TYR A 91 30.08 -10.45 -9.71
CA TYR A 91 30.12 -11.61 -8.82
C TYR A 91 31.36 -12.44 -9.11
N GLU A 92 31.91 -13.01 -8.06
CA GLU A 92 33.04 -13.94 -8.09
C GLU A 92 32.55 -15.33 -7.69
N MET A 93 32.62 -16.27 -8.63
CA MET A 93 32.23 -17.66 -8.41
C MET A 93 33.43 -18.40 -7.86
N LEU A 94 33.30 -18.91 -6.65
CA LEU A 94 34.33 -19.56 -5.86
C LEU A 94 33.98 -21.03 -5.62
N VAL A 95 34.95 -21.92 -5.59
CA VAL A 95 34.75 -23.29 -5.10
C VAL A 95 34.56 -23.26 -3.58
N ASN A 96 33.48 -23.88 -3.07
CA ASN A 96 33.25 -23.95 -1.63
C ASN A 96 34.23 -24.96 -1.01
N PRO A 97 35.12 -24.55 -0.06
CA PRO A 97 36.10 -25.44 0.53
C PRO A 97 35.50 -26.52 1.46
N TYR A 98 34.23 -26.35 1.88
CA TYR A 98 33.51 -27.31 2.71
C TYR A 98 32.28 -27.85 1.96
N PRO A 99 32.46 -28.68 0.92
CA PRO A 99 31.38 -29.04 0.02
C PRO A 99 30.37 -30.00 0.66
N ILE A 100 29.12 -29.88 0.23
CA ILE A 100 28.06 -30.88 0.44
C ILE A 100 27.58 -31.47 -0.91
N PHE A 101 28.08 -30.90 -2.01
CA PHE A 101 27.75 -31.28 -3.38
C PHE A 101 29.00 -31.45 -4.22
N PRO A 102 28.99 -32.30 -5.28
CA PRO A 102 30.15 -32.58 -6.13
C PRO A 102 30.80 -31.37 -6.79
N LYS A 103 30.03 -30.34 -7.08
CA LYS A 103 30.47 -29.06 -7.66
C LYS A 103 29.80 -27.91 -6.88
N HIS A 104 30.15 -27.77 -5.60
CA HIS A 104 29.59 -26.77 -4.73
C HIS A 104 30.31 -25.44 -4.91
N LEU A 105 29.54 -24.40 -5.34
CA LEU A 105 30.08 -23.08 -5.59
C LEU A 105 29.46 -22.04 -4.63
N VAL A 106 30.24 -21.02 -4.32
CA VAL A 106 29.78 -19.76 -3.67
C VAL A 106 29.93 -18.64 -4.69
N ILE A 107 28.90 -17.86 -4.90
CA ILE A 107 28.85 -16.77 -5.87
C ILE A 107 28.73 -15.47 -5.08
N ALA A 108 29.86 -14.90 -4.70
CA ALA A 108 29.94 -13.73 -3.83
C ALA A 108 29.97 -12.42 -4.64
N ARG A 109 29.41 -11.36 -4.06
CA ARG A 109 29.65 -10.01 -4.60
C ARG A 109 31.13 -9.65 -4.49
N ASP A 110 31.63 -8.92 -5.49
CA ASP A 110 33.00 -8.37 -5.51
C ASP A 110 33.23 -7.30 -4.43
N VAL A 111 32.16 -6.72 -3.89
CA VAL A 111 32.17 -5.73 -2.82
C VAL A 111 31.47 -6.24 -1.57
N HIS A 112 31.95 -5.82 -0.40
CA HIS A 112 31.39 -6.20 0.88
C HIS A 112 30.06 -5.44 1.12
N VAL A 113 28.95 -6.13 0.93
CA VAL A 113 27.58 -5.62 1.16
C VAL A 113 26.76 -6.68 1.91
N PRO A 114 25.83 -6.28 2.78
CA PRO A 114 25.03 -7.23 3.55
C PRO A 114 24.23 -8.21 2.69
N GLN A 115 23.96 -9.39 3.23
CA GLN A 115 23.10 -10.40 2.64
C GLN A 115 21.67 -9.87 2.58
N SER A 116 21.17 -9.59 1.35
CA SER A 116 19.81 -9.14 1.07
C SER A 116 19.45 -9.40 -0.38
N ILE A 117 18.29 -10.04 -0.61
CA ILE A 117 17.83 -10.43 -1.95
C ILE A 117 17.23 -9.25 -2.73
N TRP A 118 16.89 -8.14 -2.07
CA TRP A 118 16.26 -7.00 -2.72
C TRP A 118 17.04 -6.52 -3.94
N HIS A 119 16.35 -6.40 -5.08
CA HIS A 119 16.89 -6.05 -6.39
C HIS A 119 17.84 -7.09 -7.03
N ARG A 120 18.01 -8.31 -6.47
CA ARG A 120 18.95 -9.32 -6.94
C ARG A 120 18.32 -10.61 -7.50
N MET A 121 17.00 -10.77 -7.40
CA MET A 121 16.29 -11.89 -8.06
C MET A 121 16.58 -11.95 -9.57
N PRO A 122 16.65 -10.83 -10.33
CA PRO A 122 17.05 -10.88 -11.73
C PRO A 122 18.47 -11.43 -11.97
N ASP A 123 19.44 -11.16 -11.08
CA ASP A 123 20.80 -11.73 -11.21
C ASP A 123 20.78 -13.24 -10.95
N MET A 124 19.96 -13.69 -9.98
CA MET A 124 19.80 -15.11 -9.67
C MET A 124 19.18 -15.89 -10.85
N THR A 125 18.19 -15.30 -11.53
CA THR A 125 17.60 -15.91 -12.74
C THR A 125 18.55 -15.90 -13.91
N ASP A 126 19.36 -14.84 -14.08
CA ASP A 126 20.38 -14.78 -15.15
C ASP A 126 21.47 -15.84 -14.91
N LEU A 127 21.91 -16.06 -13.67
CA LEU A 127 22.79 -17.16 -13.29
C LEU A 127 22.19 -18.53 -13.63
N ALA A 128 20.93 -18.78 -13.24
CA ALA A 128 20.23 -20.03 -13.51
C ALA A 128 20.11 -20.31 -15.02
N ARG A 129 19.83 -19.27 -15.83
CA ARG A 129 19.76 -19.40 -17.29
C ARG A 129 21.14 -19.62 -17.94
N HIS A 130 22.17 -18.95 -17.39
CA HIS A 130 23.54 -19.09 -17.89
C HIS A 130 24.10 -20.49 -17.60
N PHE A 131 23.75 -21.05 -16.43
CA PHE A 131 24.17 -22.38 -15.97
C PHE A 131 22.98 -23.32 -15.77
N PRO A 132 22.29 -23.77 -16.84
CA PRO A 132 21.03 -24.53 -16.74
C PRO A 132 21.18 -25.92 -16.10
N ASP A 133 22.40 -26.43 -15.99
CA ASP A 133 22.73 -27.68 -15.31
C ASP A 133 22.98 -27.51 -13.80
N PHE A 134 22.77 -26.27 -13.29
CA PHE A 134 22.94 -25.93 -11.89
C PHE A 134 21.65 -25.36 -11.29
N THR A 135 21.44 -25.62 -10.00
CA THR A 135 20.48 -24.96 -9.16
C THR A 135 21.21 -23.87 -8.36
N ILE A 136 20.77 -22.63 -8.52
CA ILE A 136 21.25 -21.49 -7.73
C ILE A 136 20.39 -21.39 -6.48
N PHE A 137 21.03 -21.22 -5.32
CA PHE A 137 20.28 -21.13 -4.07
C PHE A 137 20.77 -19.99 -3.17
N TYR A 138 19.88 -19.56 -2.30
CA TYR A 138 20.08 -18.42 -1.42
C TYR A 138 19.68 -18.77 0.01
N ASN A 139 20.56 -18.44 0.95
CA ASN A 139 20.28 -18.44 2.37
C ASN A 139 20.06 -17.00 2.84
N GLY A 140 18.87 -16.70 3.38
CA GLY A 140 18.63 -15.43 4.06
C GLY A 140 19.57 -15.23 5.27
N PRO A 141 19.77 -14.01 5.75
CA PRO A 141 20.75 -13.67 6.82
C PRO A 141 20.65 -14.54 8.07
N LYS A 142 19.43 -14.92 8.47
CA LYS A 142 19.14 -15.79 9.62
C LYS A 142 18.54 -17.13 9.19
N CYS A 143 18.87 -17.62 8.00
CA CYS A 143 18.34 -18.85 7.41
C CYS A 143 19.46 -19.77 6.92
N GLY A 144 20.55 -19.87 7.69
CA GLY A 144 21.68 -20.73 7.38
C GLY A 144 22.81 -20.07 6.59
N ALA A 145 22.78 -18.73 6.38
CA ALA A 145 23.92 -18.00 5.83
C ALA A 145 25.07 -17.94 6.84
N SER A 146 26.25 -18.47 6.48
CA SER A 146 27.47 -18.41 7.33
C SER A 146 28.20 -17.06 7.24
N ALA A 147 27.91 -16.25 6.21
CA ALA A 147 28.42 -14.89 6.01
C ALA A 147 27.26 -13.90 5.74
N PRO A 148 26.42 -13.59 6.74
CA PRO A 148 25.27 -12.68 6.54
C PRO A 148 25.69 -11.23 6.34
N ASP A 149 26.93 -10.90 6.53
CA ASP A 149 27.57 -9.60 6.31
C ASP A 149 28.08 -9.40 4.87
N HIS A 150 28.15 -10.48 4.06
CA HIS A 150 28.63 -10.41 2.69
C HIS A 150 27.69 -11.14 1.73
N PHE A 151 27.09 -10.41 0.79
CA PHE A 151 26.13 -10.98 -0.14
C PHE A 151 26.72 -12.08 -1.01
N HIS A 152 26.06 -13.22 -1.03
CA HIS A 152 26.42 -14.35 -1.88
C HIS A 152 25.21 -15.23 -2.21
N PHE A 153 25.22 -15.80 -3.41
CA PHE A 153 24.46 -16.99 -3.76
C PHE A 153 25.34 -18.23 -3.61
N GLN A 154 24.74 -19.39 -3.70
CA GLN A 154 25.44 -20.66 -3.85
C GLN A 154 24.89 -21.42 -5.05
N ALA A 155 25.64 -22.39 -5.56
CA ALA A 155 25.21 -23.25 -6.66
C ALA A 155 25.67 -24.67 -6.49
N CYS A 156 24.84 -25.61 -6.97
CA CYS A 156 25.17 -27.04 -7.07
C CYS A 156 24.59 -27.62 -8.37
N PRO A 157 25.07 -28.80 -8.84
CA PRO A 157 24.44 -29.49 -9.94
C PRO A 157 22.95 -29.75 -9.66
N ARG A 158 22.14 -29.66 -10.70
CA ARG A 158 20.69 -29.91 -10.62
C ARG A 158 20.35 -31.33 -10.20
N GLY A 159 19.17 -31.51 -9.59
CA GLY A 159 18.61 -32.78 -9.19
C GLY A 159 19.29 -33.43 -7.98
N LEU A 160 20.14 -32.70 -7.25
CA LEU A 160 20.76 -33.22 -6.01
C LEU A 160 19.91 -32.93 -4.77
N MET A 161 19.01 -31.95 -4.85
CA MET A 161 18.08 -31.61 -3.76
C MET A 161 16.73 -32.33 -3.95
N PRO A 162 16.28 -33.13 -2.96
CA PRO A 162 15.03 -33.89 -3.07
C PRO A 162 13.81 -33.05 -3.45
N LEU A 163 13.63 -31.87 -2.84
CA LEU A 163 12.51 -30.98 -3.10
C LEU A 163 12.51 -30.48 -4.55
N GLU A 164 13.68 -30.12 -5.10
CA GLU A 164 13.81 -29.71 -6.51
C GLU A 164 13.26 -30.76 -7.47
N ARG A 165 13.64 -32.06 -7.21
CA ARG A 165 13.20 -33.18 -8.04
C ARG A 165 11.70 -33.42 -7.95
N ASP A 166 11.14 -33.35 -6.75
CA ASP A 166 9.71 -33.58 -6.56
C ASP A 166 8.88 -32.46 -7.18
N ILE A 167 9.33 -31.21 -7.05
CA ILE A 167 8.68 -30.06 -7.70
C ILE A 167 8.75 -30.18 -9.23
N ASP A 168 9.89 -30.56 -9.80
CA ASP A 168 10.00 -30.80 -11.25
C ASP A 168 9.02 -31.89 -11.72
N LEU A 169 8.89 -32.99 -10.96
CA LEU A 169 7.92 -34.04 -11.25
C LEU A 169 6.47 -33.57 -11.15
N ASN A 170 6.14 -32.77 -10.13
CA ASN A 170 4.79 -32.22 -9.97
C ASN A 170 4.40 -31.27 -11.11
N LEU A 171 5.29 -30.36 -11.48
CA LEU A 171 5.05 -29.40 -12.58
C LEU A 171 4.99 -30.08 -13.96
N ASP A 172 5.81 -31.12 -14.18
CA ASP A 172 5.86 -31.81 -15.48
C ASP A 172 4.74 -32.86 -15.65
N SER A 173 4.24 -33.47 -14.57
CA SER A 173 3.27 -34.57 -14.61
C SER A 173 1.90 -34.27 -14.00
N GLY A 174 1.71 -33.09 -13.38
CA GLY A 174 0.43 -32.71 -12.78
C GLY A 174 0.01 -33.58 -11.59
N ARG A 175 0.94 -33.96 -10.71
CA ARG A 175 0.68 -34.88 -9.57
C ARG A 175 -0.34 -34.43 -8.52
N GLY A 176 -0.69 -33.14 -8.49
CA GLY A 176 -1.71 -32.63 -7.57
C GLY A 176 -1.20 -32.18 -6.19
N ASP A 177 0.12 -32.21 -5.93
CA ASP A 177 0.70 -31.70 -4.68
C ASP A 177 0.90 -30.17 -4.70
N LEU A 178 0.55 -29.52 -5.82
CA LEU A 178 0.63 -28.09 -6.02
C LEU A 178 -0.77 -27.51 -6.19
N THR A 179 -1.12 -26.50 -5.40
CA THR A 179 -2.33 -25.68 -5.60
C THR A 179 -1.94 -24.34 -6.19
N TRP A 180 -2.50 -23.98 -7.34
CA TRP A 180 -2.34 -22.67 -7.94
C TRP A 180 -2.93 -21.57 -7.03
N LEU A 181 -2.19 -20.48 -6.81
CA LEU A 181 -2.61 -19.36 -5.96
C LEU A 181 -2.92 -18.11 -6.77
N THR A 182 -1.99 -17.71 -7.64
CA THR A 182 -2.10 -16.45 -8.41
C THR A 182 -1.07 -16.44 -9.54
N SER A 183 -1.17 -15.44 -10.43
CA SER A 183 -0.22 -15.20 -11.50
C SER A 183 0.11 -13.72 -11.68
N VAL A 184 1.22 -13.41 -12.34
CA VAL A 184 1.61 -12.06 -12.76
C VAL A 184 2.26 -12.18 -14.14
N GLN A 185 1.59 -11.69 -15.18
CA GLN A 185 2.00 -11.85 -16.58
C GLN A 185 2.15 -13.34 -16.94
N ASP A 186 3.35 -13.79 -17.34
CA ASP A 186 3.67 -15.17 -17.66
C ASP A 186 4.20 -15.98 -16.45
N ALA A 187 4.22 -15.39 -15.27
CA ALA A 187 4.64 -16.07 -14.04
C ALA A 187 3.44 -16.59 -13.24
N GLU A 188 3.56 -17.80 -12.72
CA GLU A 188 2.53 -18.45 -11.89
C GLU A 188 3.12 -18.85 -10.53
N LEU A 189 2.27 -18.79 -9.50
CA LEU A 189 2.60 -19.12 -8.12
C LEU A 189 1.71 -20.24 -7.61
N PHE A 190 2.35 -21.23 -6.99
CA PHE A 190 1.69 -22.40 -6.41
C PHE A 190 2.09 -22.55 -4.94
N HIS A 191 1.19 -23.11 -4.15
CA HIS A 191 1.46 -23.64 -2.81
C HIS A 191 1.74 -25.14 -2.90
N TYR A 192 2.82 -25.62 -2.28
CA TYR A 192 3.18 -27.03 -2.21
C TYR A 192 2.80 -27.62 -0.86
N HIS A 193 1.99 -28.69 -0.88
CA HIS A 193 1.33 -29.23 0.33
C HIS A 193 2.10 -30.28 1.10
N LYS A 194 3.25 -30.71 0.60
CA LYS A 194 4.08 -31.76 1.24
C LYS A 194 5.29 -31.19 1.94
N PHE A 195 5.98 -32.04 2.68
CA PHE A 195 7.25 -31.85 3.31
C PHE A 195 7.21 -30.93 4.53
N THR A 196 7.01 -29.63 4.35
CA THR A 196 6.90 -28.67 5.45
C THR A 196 6.03 -27.48 5.03
N ARG A 197 5.64 -26.65 6.00
CA ARG A 197 4.83 -25.44 5.76
C ARG A 197 5.64 -24.34 5.10
N GLY A 198 4.90 -23.43 4.42
CA GLY A 198 5.47 -22.24 3.82
C GLY A 198 6.31 -22.48 2.58
N VAL A 199 6.03 -23.54 1.81
CA VAL A 199 6.72 -23.85 0.56
C VAL A 199 5.89 -23.33 -0.63
N PHE A 200 6.48 -22.36 -1.34
CA PHE A 200 5.86 -21.70 -2.49
C PHE A 200 6.70 -21.92 -3.74
N VAL A 201 6.03 -22.31 -4.83
CA VAL A 201 6.67 -22.63 -6.12
C VAL A 201 6.29 -21.59 -7.15
N LEU A 202 7.30 -21.03 -7.81
CA LEU A 202 7.13 -20.03 -8.86
C LEU A 202 7.63 -20.59 -10.20
N THR A 203 6.87 -20.34 -11.26
CA THR A 203 7.29 -20.61 -12.64
C THR A 203 7.17 -19.33 -13.47
N ALA A 204 8.04 -19.12 -14.46
CA ALA A 204 7.94 -17.98 -15.37
C ALA A 204 8.73 -18.22 -16.66
N ARG A 205 8.30 -17.64 -17.78
CA ARG A 205 9.06 -17.64 -19.03
C ARG A 205 10.09 -16.53 -19.09
N THR A 206 9.86 -15.43 -18.36
CA THR A 206 10.76 -14.27 -18.32
C THR A 206 11.32 -14.00 -16.93
N SER A 207 12.57 -13.52 -16.86
CA SER A 207 13.20 -13.07 -15.61
C SER A 207 12.44 -11.90 -14.97
N LYS A 208 11.83 -11.02 -15.80
CA LYS A 208 11.07 -9.85 -15.33
C LYS A 208 9.83 -10.29 -14.57
N SER A 209 9.03 -11.20 -15.14
CA SER A 209 7.81 -11.72 -14.51
C SER A 209 8.12 -12.53 -13.26
N MET A 210 9.18 -13.38 -13.31
CA MET A 210 9.66 -14.10 -12.14
C MET A 210 9.99 -13.14 -10.99
N ALA A 211 10.75 -12.07 -11.26
CA ALA A 211 11.11 -11.11 -10.23
C ALA A 211 9.91 -10.36 -9.66
N LYS A 212 8.93 -9.96 -10.51
CA LYS A 212 7.70 -9.31 -10.05
C LYS A 212 6.91 -10.21 -9.10
N LEU A 213 6.67 -11.45 -9.49
CA LEU A 213 5.91 -12.41 -8.69
C LEU A 213 6.65 -12.78 -7.39
N PHE A 214 7.98 -12.96 -7.47
CA PHE A 214 8.82 -13.23 -6.31
C PHE A 214 8.75 -12.10 -5.27
N TYR A 215 8.89 -10.83 -5.67
CA TYR A 215 8.80 -9.72 -4.72
C TYR A 215 7.40 -9.57 -4.15
N ARG A 216 6.35 -9.82 -4.94
CA ARG A 216 4.98 -9.89 -4.42
C ARG A 216 4.82 -10.95 -3.32
N LEU A 217 5.37 -12.14 -3.53
CA LEU A 217 5.38 -13.19 -2.50
C LEU A 217 6.19 -12.74 -1.27
N LEU A 218 7.37 -12.12 -1.49
CA LEU A 218 8.25 -11.67 -0.41
C LEU A 218 7.56 -10.64 0.50
N ASP A 219 6.78 -9.71 -0.09
CA ASP A 219 6.00 -8.71 0.66
C ASP A 219 4.86 -9.32 1.49
N CYS A 220 4.41 -10.52 1.14
CA CYS A 220 3.40 -11.23 1.93
C CYS A 220 3.97 -11.94 3.17
N LEU A 221 5.30 -12.14 3.23
CA LEU A 221 5.97 -12.79 4.35
C LEU A 221 6.11 -11.84 5.55
N PRO A 222 6.04 -12.34 6.78
CA PRO A 222 6.30 -11.52 7.97
C PRO A 222 7.77 -11.08 8.01
N GLN A 223 7.98 -9.78 8.18
CA GLN A 223 9.31 -9.19 8.38
C GLN A 223 9.39 -8.55 9.75
N ARG A 224 10.47 -8.80 10.50
CA ARG A 224 10.74 -8.15 11.78
C ARG A 224 11.34 -6.76 11.54
N GLU A 225 11.08 -5.82 12.43
CA GLU A 225 11.53 -4.42 12.29
C GLU A 225 13.05 -4.26 12.21
N ASP A 226 13.82 -5.16 12.86
CA ASP A 226 15.28 -5.13 12.89
C ASP A 226 15.95 -5.91 11.75
N GLU A 227 15.18 -6.51 10.83
CA GLU A 227 15.66 -7.33 9.72
C GLU A 227 15.55 -6.59 8.39
N THR A 228 16.52 -6.80 7.51
CA THR A 228 16.55 -6.18 6.17
C THR A 228 15.63 -6.86 5.17
N GLU A 229 15.21 -8.10 5.45
CA GLU A 229 14.29 -8.91 4.64
C GLU A 229 13.57 -9.95 5.51
N PRO A 230 12.45 -10.53 5.04
CA PRO A 230 11.81 -11.67 5.69
C PRO A 230 12.75 -12.88 5.78
N MET A 231 12.42 -13.82 6.67
CA MET A 231 13.18 -15.06 6.81
C MET A 231 12.74 -16.11 5.78
N PHE A 232 13.64 -16.54 4.89
CA PHE A 232 13.36 -17.57 3.89
C PHE A 232 14.65 -18.21 3.34
N ASN A 233 14.48 -19.34 2.67
CA ASN A 233 15.47 -19.96 1.77
C ASN A 233 14.88 -20.03 0.36
N LEU A 234 15.73 -19.96 -0.68
CA LEU A 234 15.28 -19.90 -2.06
C LEU A 234 16.13 -20.77 -2.96
N LEU A 235 15.48 -21.57 -3.80
CA LEU A 235 16.07 -22.30 -4.93
C LEU A 235 15.63 -21.64 -6.23
N THR A 236 16.50 -21.62 -7.24
CA THR A 236 16.14 -21.17 -8.59
C THR A 236 16.93 -21.96 -9.63
N TRP A 237 16.25 -22.43 -10.67
CA TRP A 237 16.87 -23.10 -11.81
C TRP A 237 16.16 -22.77 -13.12
N TYR A 238 16.82 -23.09 -14.22
CA TYR A 238 16.24 -22.88 -15.56
C TYR A 238 16.03 -24.24 -16.24
N LYS A 239 14.79 -24.60 -16.52
CA LYS A 239 14.41 -25.82 -17.20
C LYS A 239 14.39 -25.59 -18.70
N VAL A 240 15.36 -26.14 -19.43
CA VAL A 240 15.41 -26.10 -20.90
C VAL A 240 14.33 -27.02 -21.44
N ARG A 241 13.44 -26.52 -22.29
CA ARG A 241 12.47 -27.35 -23.02
C ARG A 241 13.14 -27.98 -24.25
N PRO A 242 12.88 -29.25 -24.57
CA PRO A 242 13.33 -29.83 -25.83
C PRO A 242 12.78 -29.01 -26.99
N SER A 243 13.63 -28.57 -27.92
CA SER A 243 13.18 -27.89 -29.14
C SER A 243 12.36 -28.86 -29.97
N GLN A 244 11.06 -28.58 -30.16
CA GLN A 244 10.32 -29.19 -31.25
C GLN A 244 10.95 -28.69 -32.56
N LYS A 245 11.52 -29.62 -33.36
CA LYS A 245 12.03 -29.31 -34.69
C LYS A 245 10.85 -28.93 -35.59
N VAL A 246 10.56 -27.66 -35.70
CA VAL A 246 9.73 -27.13 -36.78
C VAL A 246 10.69 -26.46 -37.74
N SER A 247 10.86 -27.14 -38.90
CA SER A 247 11.49 -26.67 -40.13
C SER A 247 12.58 -25.58 -40.02
N GLY A 248 13.82 -25.98 -39.93
CA GLY A 248 14.96 -25.26 -40.56
C GLY A 248 15.52 -24.01 -39.89
N ILE A 249 14.95 -23.47 -38.82
CA ILE A 249 15.44 -22.29 -38.12
C ILE A 249 15.80 -22.68 -36.68
N SER A 250 17.08 -22.58 -36.35
CA SER A 250 17.57 -22.78 -34.97
C SER A 250 17.12 -21.61 -34.09
N HIS A 251 15.95 -21.74 -33.48
CA HIS A 251 15.51 -20.82 -32.43
C HIS A 251 16.25 -21.15 -31.15
N GLY A 252 16.70 -20.11 -30.42
CA GLY A 252 17.46 -20.21 -29.18
C GLY A 252 16.77 -21.11 -28.13
N ARG A 253 17.54 -21.59 -27.15
CA ARG A 253 17.07 -22.45 -26.06
C ARG A 253 15.89 -21.80 -25.34
N PHE A 254 14.66 -22.24 -25.68
CA PHE A 254 13.45 -21.87 -24.95
C PHE A 254 13.36 -22.71 -23.68
N GLY A 255 13.01 -22.09 -22.57
CA GLY A 255 12.86 -22.77 -21.30
C GLY A 255 12.03 -21.97 -20.33
N GLU A 256 11.98 -22.45 -19.11
CA GLU A 256 11.18 -21.90 -18.02
C GLU A 256 12.05 -21.73 -16.78
N TYR A 257 11.95 -20.57 -16.14
CA TYR A 257 12.49 -20.37 -14.80
C TYR A 257 11.57 -21.06 -13.80
N ARG A 258 12.17 -21.77 -12.85
CA ARG A 258 11.50 -22.35 -11.69
C ARG A 258 12.18 -21.87 -10.44
N ALA A 259 11.41 -21.54 -9.42
CA ALA A 259 11.94 -21.16 -8.12
C ALA A 259 11.09 -21.74 -7.00
N VAL A 260 11.71 -22.03 -5.86
CA VAL A 260 11.04 -22.53 -4.65
C VAL A 260 11.47 -21.67 -3.48
N LEU A 261 10.51 -20.94 -2.89
CA LEU A 261 10.69 -20.18 -1.67
C LEU A 261 10.21 -21.01 -0.49
N MET A 262 11.04 -21.16 0.53
CA MET A 262 10.72 -21.84 1.78
C MET A 262 10.74 -20.82 2.91
N ALA A 263 9.54 -20.44 3.37
CA ALA A 263 9.34 -19.40 4.38
C ALA A 263 9.74 -19.92 5.78
N ARG A 264 10.51 -19.10 6.52
CA ARG A 264 11.09 -19.47 7.81
C ARG A 264 10.48 -18.66 8.95
N GLY A 265 10.26 -19.35 10.10
CA GLY A 265 9.84 -18.72 11.37
C GLY A 265 11.01 -18.54 12.35
N LYS A 266 11.95 -19.47 12.34
CA LYS A 266 13.13 -19.46 13.23
C LYS A 266 14.40 -19.85 12.48
N HIS A 267 15.55 -19.41 13.01
CA HIS A 267 16.87 -19.76 12.49
C HIS A 267 17.22 -21.23 12.77
N ARG A 268 17.02 -21.67 14.00
CA ARG A 268 17.40 -23.00 14.50
C ARG A 268 16.28 -23.56 15.38
N SER A 269 16.19 -24.89 15.46
CA SER A 269 15.30 -25.56 16.41
C SER A 269 15.84 -25.49 17.83
N HIS A 270 14.99 -25.82 18.81
CA HIS A 270 15.39 -25.89 20.21
C HIS A 270 16.49 -26.93 20.46
N HIS A 271 16.54 -28.01 19.68
CA HIS A 271 17.60 -29.04 19.76
C HIS A 271 19.02 -28.48 19.62
N TYR A 272 19.18 -27.40 18.85
CA TYR A 272 20.49 -26.72 18.73
C TYR A 272 20.97 -26.09 20.02
N PHE A 273 20.04 -25.68 20.88
CA PHE A 273 20.30 -24.98 22.14
C PHE A 273 20.16 -25.90 23.37
N SER A 274 19.69 -27.13 23.18
CA SER A 274 19.54 -28.11 24.25
C SER A 274 20.90 -28.67 24.70
N ASP A 275 20.95 -29.15 25.92
CA ASP A 275 22.11 -29.85 26.45
C ASP A 275 21.88 -31.39 26.47
N GLY A 276 22.93 -32.15 26.51
CA GLY A 276 22.88 -33.61 26.67
C GLY A 276 22.33 -34.35 25.42
N PRO A 277 21.54 -35.43 25.62
CA PRO A 277 21.13 -36.32 24.54
C PRO A 277 20.23 -35.69 23.49
N ASP A 278 19.52 -34.60 23.84
CA ASP A 278 18.62 -33.90 22.93
C ASP A 278 19.34 -32.86 22.05
N HIS A 279 20.64 -32.65 22.29
CA HIS A 279 21.43 -31.72 21.48
C HIS A 279 21.66 -32.25 20.07
N LEU A 280 21.45 -31.33 19.07
CA LEU A 280 21.79 -31.56 17.67
C LEU A 280 22.53 -30.33 17.11
N THR A 281 23.74 -30.57 16.58
CA THR A 281 24.54 -29.53 15.92
C THR A 281 24.03 -29.28 14.49
N MET A 282 22.73 -29.03 14.35
CA MET A 282 22.12 -28.78 13.05
C MET A 282 21.57 -27.35 12.98
N SER A 283 21.98 -26.61 11.95
CA SER A 283 21.53 -25.26 11.67
C SER A 283 20.95 -25.22 10.26
N PRO A 284 19.64 -25.52 10.08
CA PRO A 284 19.06 -25.74 8.77
C PRO A 284 19.25 -24.56 7.83
N GLY A 285 19.95 -24.80 6.71
CA GLY A 285 20.08 -23.90 5.58
C GLY A 285 19.26 -24.37 4.38
N CYS A 286 19.51 -23.79 3.22
CA CYS A 286 18.73 -24.07 2.01
C CYS A 286 18.76 -25.53 1.58
N ALA A 287 19.90 -26.21 1.75
CA ALA A 287 20.03 -27.65 1.42
C ALA A 287 19.14 -28.51 2.31
N ASP A 288 19.16 -28.25 3.64
CA ASP A 288 18.36 -28.98 4.61
C ASP A 288 16.86 -28.72 4.36
N MET A 289 16.48 -27.45 4.14
CA MET A 289 15.10 -27.05 3.80
C MET A 289 14.66 -27.60 2.43
N ALA A 290 15.59 -28.03 1.58
CA ALA A 290 15.32 -28.70 0.30
C ALA A 290 15.42 -30.23 0.39
N GLY A 291 15.49 -30.80 1.60
CA GLY A 291 15.45 -32.22 1.87
C GLY A 291 16.81 -32.93 1.83
N LEU A 292 17.94 -32.19 1.80
CA LEU A 292 19.29 -32.77 2.01
C LEU A 292 19.81 -32.30 3.37
N PHE A 293 19.58 -33.10 4.39
CA PHE A 293 20.02 -32.83 5.76
C PHE A 293 21.48 -33.23 5.97
N VAL A 294 22.28 -32.30 6.52
CA VAL A 294 23.69 -32.54 6.74
C VAL A 294 24.01 -32.58 8.22
N ALA A 295 24.33 -33.77 8.75
CA ALA A 295 24.76 -33.99 10.12
C ALA A 295 26.29 -33.97 10.17
N PRO A 296 26.92 -33.01 10.89
CA PRO A 296 28.38 -32.95 11.00
C PRO A 296 28.94 -33.97 11.99
N HIS A 297 28.18 -34.42 13.01
CA HIS A 297 28.53 -35.40 13.99
C HIS A 297 27.89 -36.78 13.68
N GLU A 298 28.60 -37.85 13.95
CA GLU A 298 28.10 -39.22 13.76
C GLU A 298 26.93 -39.51 14.69
N ASP A 299 27.00 -39.08 15.96
CA ASP A 299 25.91 -39.20 16.93
C ASP A 299 24.64 -38.50 16.46
N ASP A 300 24.76 -37.29 15.87
CA ASP A 300 23.62 -36.57 15.29
C ASP A 300 23.03 -37.35 14.11
N TYR A 301 23.90 -37.88 13.22
CA TYR A 301 23.46 -38.67 12.08
C TYR A 301 22.67 -39.90 12.50
N GLU A 302 23.13 -40.63 13.54
CA GLU A 302 22.45 -41.82 14.05
C GLU A 302 21.08 -41.49 14.72
N LYS A 303 21.00 -40.36 15.44
CA LYS A 303 19.76 -39.92 16.10
C LYS A 303 18.66 -39.50 15.13
N LEU A 304 19.03 -38.94 13.97
CA LEU A 304 18.05 -38.41 13.03
C LEU A 304 17.11 -39.50 12.54
N ASN A 305 15.82 -39.26 12.66
CA ASN A 305 14.74 -40.11 12.17
C ASN A 305 13.60 -39.23 11.60
N THR A 306 12.59 -39.84 11.00
CA THR A 306 11.45 -39.13 10.41
C THR A 306 10.81 -38.14 11.37
N GLY A 307 10.44 -38.58 12.58
CA GLY A 307 9.77 -37.77 13.57
C GLY A 307 10.58 -36.54 14.01
N LEU A 308 11.87 -36.75 14.30
CA LEU A 308 12.78 -35.68 14.71
C LEU A 308 12.99 -34.63 13.60
N LEU A 309 13.08 -35.07 12.34
CA LEU A 309 13.18 -34.17 11.19
C LEU A 309 11.87 -33.38 10.96
N GLU A 310 10.71 -34.03 11.11
CA GLU A 310 9.41 -33.38 11.02
C GLU A 310 9.21 -32.31 12.13
N GLU A 311 9.60 -32.64 13.37
CA GLU A 311 9.58 -31.71 14.50
C GLU A 311 10.49 -30.50 14.23
N MET A 312 11.74 -30.72 13.83
CA MET A 312 12.70 -29.66 13.53
C MET A 312 12.22 -28.77 12.39
N LEU A 313 11.70 -29.35 11.30
CA LEU A 313 11.14 -28.59 10.17
C LEU A 313 9.90 -27.79 10.57
N SER A 314 9.02 -28.40 11.37
CA SER A 314 7.83 -27.73 11.88
C SER A 314 8.17 -26.50 12.73
N GLU A 315 9.25 -26.57 13.51
CA GLU A 315 9.70 -25.48 14.37
C GLU A 315 10.38 -24.34 13.59
N VAL A 316 11.20 -24.66 12.59
CA VAL A 316 11.95 -23.65 11.82
C VAL A 316 11.16 -23.03 10.68
N SER A 317 10.11 -23.70 10.20
CA SER A 317 9.20 -23.15 9.20
C SER A 317 8.20 -22.16 9.81
N VAL A 318 7.44 -21.44 9.00
CA VAL A 318 6.36 -20.59 9.45
C VAL A 318 5.25 -21.40 10.13
N SER A 319 4.50 -20.76 11.05
CA SER A 319 3.31 -21.39 11.64
C SER A 319 2.19 -21.55 10.61
N GLU A 320 1.24 -22.43 10.89
CA GLU A 320 0.05 -22.63 10.05
C GLU A 320 -0.78 -21.35 9.89
N GLU A 321 -0.87 -20.55 10.95
CA GLU A 321 -1.56 -19.25 10.91
C GLU A 321 -0.85 -18.27 9.96
N VAL A 322 0.50 -18.21 10.03
CA VAL A 322 1.30 -17.35 9.15
C VAL A 322 1.19 -17.83 7.69
N GLU A 323 1.24 -19.13 7.43
CA GLU A 323 1.07 -19.68 6.08
C GLU A 323 -0.31 -19.36 5.52
N ARG A 324 -1.38 -19.58 6.28
CA ARG A 324 -2.75 -19.19 5.88
C ARG A 324 -2.86 -17.69 5.58
N ASN A 325 -2.21 -16.84 6.36
CA ASN A 325 -2.20 -15.41 6.14
C ASN A 325 -1.44 -15.03 4.85
N ILE A 326 -0.31 -15.67 4.55
CA ILE A 326 0.42 -15.48 3.29
C ILE A 326 -0.46 -15.87 2.10
N ILE A 327 -1.10 -17.05 2.14
CA ILE A 327 -2.00 -17.54 1.09
C ILE A 327 -3.18 -16.58 0.91
N TRP A 328 -3.80 -16.14 2.00
CA TRP A 328 -4.89 -15.16 1.96
C TRP A 328 -4.47 -13.85 1.28
N LYS A 329 -3.30 -13.30 1.64
CA LYS A 329 -2.76 -12.08 1.02
C LYS A 329 -2.51 -12.24 -0.49
N LEU A 330 -2.10 -13.42 -0.93
CA LEU A 330 -1.82 -13.73 -2.34
C LEU A 330 -3.08 -13.96 -3.17
N THR A 331 -4.14 -14.52 -2.56
CA THR A 331 -5.38 -14.95 -3.24
C THR A 331 -6.54 -13.98 -3.04
N ARG A 332 -6.41 -13.00 -2.14
CA ARG A 332 -7.46 -12.02 -1.88
C ARG A 332 -7.81 -11.22 -3.13
N SER A 333 -9.08 -11.10 -3.40
CA SER A 333 -9.64 -10.24 -4.45
C SER A 333 -10.07 -8.90 -3.85
N GLN A 334 -10.17 -7.87 -4.68
CA GLN A 334 -10.75 -6.59 -4.33
C GLN A 334 -11.87 -6.22 -5.32
N GLN A 335 -12.85 -5.48 -4.82
CA GLN A 335 -13.88 -4.88 -5.66
C GLN A 335 -13.24 -3.77 -6.50
N THR A 336 -13.75 -3.55 -7.74
CA THR A 336 -13.34 -2.42 -8.57
C THR A 336 -14.23 -1.22 -8.33
N VAL A 337 -13.66 -0.03 -8.53
CA VAL A 337 -14.33 1.28 -8.52
C VAL A 337 -14.07 1.98 -9.85
N GLN A 338 -15.07 2.71 -10.36
CA GLN A 338 -14.99 3.54 -11.54
C GLN A 338 -14.81 5.00 -11.12
N VAL A 339 -13.65 5.58 -11.43
CA VAL A 339 -13.27 6.94 -11.06
C VAL A 339 -13.27 7.83 -12.30
N GLY A 340 -14.18 8.80 -12.37
CA GLY A 340 -14.19 9.84 -13.42
C GLY A 340 -13.03 10.82 -13.19
N ILE A 341 -12.09 10.89 -14.17
CA ILE A 341 -10.86 11.68 -14.02
C ILE A 341 -10.99 13.06 -14.64
N MET A 342 -11.46 13.12 -15.88
CA MET A 342 -11.60 14.37 -16.62
C MET A 342 -12.65 14.23 -17.72
N SER A 343 -13.21 15.36 -18.15
CA SER A 343 -14.12 15.42 -19.30
C SER A 343 -13.68 16.49 -20.30
N GLY A 344 -13.96 16.29 -21.57
CA GLY A 344 -13.62 17.23 -22.62
C GLY A 344 -14.11 16.82 -24.00
N ASN A 345 -14.04 17.75 -24.97
CA ASN A 345 -14.31 17.42 -26.37
C ASN A 345 -13.19 16.57 -27.00
N GLU A 346 -11.99 16.69 -26.49
CA GLU A 346 -10.83 15.89 -26.86
C GLU A 346 -10.05 15.52 -25.59
N ILE A 347 -9.60 14.24 -25.46
CA ILE A 347 -8.78 13.77 -24.36
C ILE A 347 -7.55 13.06 -24.91
N GLY A 348 -6.36 13.55 -24.53
CA GLY A 348 -5.08 12.91 -24.85
C GLY A 348 -4.71 11.84 -23.82
N PHE A 349 -4.28 10.68 -24.29
CA PHE A 349 -3.88 9.56 -23.43
C PHE A 349 -2.76 8.73 -24.05
N GLU A 350 -2.17 7.83 -23.25
CA GLU A 350 -1.19 6.84 -23.69
C GLU A 350 -1.42 5.52 -22.95
N ILE A 351 -1.46 4.41 -23.67
CA ILE A 351 -1.44 3.07 -23.08
C ILE A 351 0.01 2.57 -23.06
N ILE A 352 0.56 2.33 -21.87
CA ILE A 352 2.00 2.05 -21.71
C ILE A 352 2.40 0.71 -22.34
N SER A 353 1.48 -0.27 -22.35
CA SER A 353 1.77 -1.63 -22.85
C SER A 353 1.76 -1.76 -24.36
N ASP A 354 1.06 -0.87 -25.09
CA ASP A 354 0.91 -0.98 -26.55
C ASP A 354 2.05 -0.31 -27.32
N GLY A 355 2.80 0.59 -26.67
CA GLY A 355 3.93 1.28 -27.26
C GLY A 355 3.58 2.27 -28.38
N ALA A 356 2.28 2.56 -28.57
CA ALA A 356 1.79 3.47 -29.62
C ALA A 356 2.06 4.95 -29.32
N GLY A 357 2.50 5.27 -28.08
CA GLY A 357 2.74 6.62 -27.60
C GLY A 357 1.45 7.39 -27.37
N ARG A 358 1.52 8.73 -27.48
CA ARG A 358 0.39 9.60 -27.19
C ARG A 358 -0.68 9.46 -28.28
N GLN A 359 -1.91 9.18 -27.84
CA GLN A 359 -3.13 9.01 -28.64
C GLN A 359 -4.20 10.01 -28.17
N LYS A 360 -5.32 10.09 -28.89
CA LYS A 360 -6.46 10.92 -28.48
C LYS A 360 -7.80 10.30 -28.85
N VAL A 361 -8.80 10.61 -28.06
CA VAL A 361 -10.22 10.42 -28.36
C VAL A 361 -10.91 11.77 -28.51
N VAL A 362 -11.95 11.84 -29.34
CA VAL A 362 -12.69 13.08 -29.63
C VAL A 362 -14.19 12.79 -29.51
N TYR A 363 -14.94 13.74 -28.96
CA TYR A 363 -16.42 13.70 -29.00
C TYR A 363 -16.90 14.02 -30.40
N GLU A 364 -17.71 13.16 -30.96
CA GLU A 364 -18.28 13.34 -32.31
C GLU A 364 -19.70 12.77 -32.38
N ASN A 365 -20.69 13.64 -32.63
CA ASN A 365 -22.11 13.27 -32.84
C ASN A 365 -22.70 12.34 -31.77
N GLY A 366 -22.41 12.60 -30.48
CA GLY A 366 -22.91 11.80 -29.36
C GLY A 366 -22.10 10.54 -29.07
N ARG A 367 -20.97 10.31 -29.77
CA ARG A 367 -20.12 9.12 -29.68
C ARG A 367 -18.64 9.48 -29.50
N ILE A 368 -17.82 8.49 -29.25
CA ILE A 368 -16.38 8.62 -29.10
C ILE A 368 -15.71 8.26 -30.42
N SER A 369 -15.04 9.23 -31.06
CA SER A 369 -14.23 9.00 -32.24
C SER A 369 -12.81 8.63 -31.85
N TYR A 370 -12.33 7.45 -32.28
CA TYR A 370 -10.99 6.96 -32.06
C TYR A 370 -10.48 6.23 -33.30
N ASN A 371 -9.34 6.67 -33.86
CA ASN A 371 -8.73 6.12 -35.07
C ASN A 371 -9.72 6.01 -36.23
N GLY A 372 -10.62 6.99 -36.42
CA GLY A 372 -11.62 7.05 -37.48
C GLY A 372 -12.84 6.15 -37.29
N THR A 373 -12.97 5.51 -36.13
CA THR A 373 -14.12 4.65 -35.77
C THR A 373 -14.91 5.28 -34.62
N LEU A 374 -16.24 5.18 -34.66
CA LEU A 374 -17.15 5.69 -33.63
C LEU A 374 -17.56 4.60 -32.65
N TYR A 375 -17.44 4.87 -31.38
CA TYR A 375 -17.75 3.98 -30.26
C TYR A 375 -18.80 4.62 -29.34
N ASP A 376 -19.68 3.83 -28.76
CA ASP A 376 -20.55 4.25 -27.66
C ASP A 376 -19.79 4.23 -26.32
N GLU A 377 -18.88 3.26 -26.17
CA GLU A 377 -17.96 3.10 -25.08
C GLU A 377 -16.63 2.53 -25.62
N LEU A 378 -15.50 3.00 -25.12
CA LEU A 378 -14.18 2.49 -25.50
C LEU A 378 -13.42 2.05 -24.25
N PHE A 379 -12.94 0.81 -24.21
CA PHE A 379 -12.32 0.20 -23.05
C PHE A 379 -10.93 -0.36 -23.36
N PHE A 380 -9.93 0.08 -22.63
CA PHE A 380 -8.57 -0.43 -22.65
C PHE A 380 -8.33 -1.23 -21.39
N ASP A 381 -8.41 -2.56 -21.49
CA ASP A 381 -8.20 -3.45 -20.36
C ASP A 381 -6.73 -3.54 -20.01
N ALA A 382 -6.41 -3.17 -18.79
CA ALA A 382 -5.12 -3.47 -18.21
C ALA A 382 -5.23 -4.83 -17.53
N GLN A 383 -4.68 -5.87 -18.12
CA GLN A 383 -4.52 -7.18 -17.50
C GLN A 383 -3.57 -7.11 -16.28
N THR A 384 -3.87 -6.24 -15.33
CA THR A 384 -3.10 -6.08 -14.11
C THR A 384 -3.92 -6.58 -12.94
N MET A 385 -3.52 -7.71 -12.41
CA MET A 385 -3.94 -8.07 -11.06
C MET A 385 -3.43 -6.98 -10.11
N SER A 386 -4.33 -6.51 -9.23
CA SER A 386 -3.99 -5.60 -8.15
C SER A 386 -2.73 -6.05 -7.46
N THR A 387 -1.75 -5.19 -7.43
CA THR A 387 -0.57 -5.36 -6.60
C THR A 387 -0.37 -4.06 -5.83
N MET A 388 -0.01 -4.13 -4.58
CA MET A 388 0.45 -2.98 -3.79
C MET A 388 1.66 -2.25 -4.42
N PHE A 389 2.12 -2.72 -5.57
CA PHE A 389 3.19 -2.18 -6.41
C PHE A 389 2.68 -1.91 -7.83
N ALA A 390 1.46 -1.38 -7.96
CA ALA A 390 0.89 -1.06 -9.25
C ALA A 390 1.86 -0.19 -10.06
N GLU A 391 2.35 -0.73 -11.18
CA GLU A 391 3.01 0.09 -12.20
C GLU A 391 1.93 0.83 -13.00
N PRO A 392 2.21 2.05 -13.48
CA PRO A 392 1.25 2.75 -14.32
C PRO A 392 0.99 1.94 -15.60
N THR A 393 -0.29 1.86 -15.96
CA THR A 393 -0.76 1.16 -17.18
C THR A 393 -1.12 2.15 -18.27
N PHE A 394 -1.54 3.36 -17.89
CA PHE A 394 -1.83 4.44 -18.82
C PHE A 394 -1.50 5.83 -18.24
N ILE A 395 -1.47 6.81 -19.13
CA ILE A 395 -1.21 8.22 -18.83
C ILE A 395 -2.36 9.03 -19.40
N LEU A 396 -2.83 10.04 -18.65
CA LEU A 396 -3.74 11.09 -19.15
C LEU A 396 -3.02 12.43 -19.19
N TYR A 397 -3.26 13.20 -20.24
CA TYR A 397 -2.67 14.51 -20.47
C TYR A 397 -3.70 15.61 -20.25
N GLY A 398 -3.30 16.67 -19.59
CA GLY A 398 -4.15 17.84 -19.37
C GLY A 398 -5.20 17.67 -18.27
N VAL A 399 -4.93 16.80 -17.28
CA VAL A 399 -5.84 16.65 -16.13
C VAL A 399 -5.79 17.89 -15.27
N THR A 400 -6.94 18.56 -15.10
CA THR A 400 -7.07 19.73 -14.23
C THR A 400 -7.34 19.30 -12.80
N ILE A 401 -6.56 19.80 -11.85
CA ILE A 401 -6.72 19.58 -10.41
C ILE A 401 -7.00 20.90 -9.69
N GLY A 402 -7.74 20.83 -8.57
CA GLY A 402 -8.12 21.99 -7.78
C GLY A 402 -9.11 22.89 -8.49
N ILE A 403 -10.08 22.31 -9.14
CA ILE A 403 -11.10 23.04 -9.93
C ILE A 403 -11.82 24.07 -9.05
N GLY A 404 -11.73 25.34 -9.46
CA GLY A 404 -12.34 26.47 -8.73
C GLY A 404 -11.56 26.95 -7.50
N PHE A 405 -10.36 26.43 -7.25
CA PHE A 405 -9.45 26.91 -6.21
C PHE A 405 -8.34 27.80 -6.79
N HIS A 406 -7.73 28.63 -5.97
CA HIS A 406 -6.61 29.51 -6.38
C HIS A 406 -5.35 28.79 -6.87
N TRP A 407 -5.26 27.49 -6.62
CA TRP A 407 -4.15 26.60 -7.05
C TRP A 407 -4.54 25.69 -8.22
N GLU A 408 -5.64 25.95 -8.92
CA GLU A 408 -6.04 25.21 -10.13
C GLU A 408 -4.91 25.14 -11.16
N ARG A 409 -4.60 23.92 -11.62
CA ARG A 409 -3.56 23.69 -12.63
C ARG A 409 -3.81 22.44 -13.44
N SER A 410 -3.28 22.43 -14.67
CA SER A 410 -3.27 21.24 -15.53
C SER A 410 -1.97 20.46 -15.38
N GLN A 411 -2.05 19.14 -15.36
CA GLN A 411 -0.87 18.26 -15.25
C GLN A 411 -1.05 16.95 -16.02
N VAL A 412 0.05 16.23 -16.22
CA VAL A 412 0.06 14.87 -16.74
C VAL A 412 -0.04 13.90 -15.58
N GLN A 413 -1.00 12.98 -15.63
CA GLN A 413 -1.20 12.00 -14.56
C GLN A 413 -1.02 10.57 -15.05
N LYS A 414 -0.50 9.70 -14.17
CA LYS A 414 -0.24 8.27 -14.41
C LYS A 414 -1.17 7.43 -13.55
N PHE A 415 -1.75 6.39 -14.15
CA PHE A 415 -2.74 5.54 -13.48
C PHE A 415 -2.42 4.06 -13.60
N ALA A 416 -2.82 3.29 -12.59
CA ALA A 416 -2.94 1.83 -12.67
C ALA A 416 -4.37 1.43 -13.03
N GLY A 417 -4.57 0.16 -13.39
CA GLY A 417 -5.89 -0.37 -13.76
C GLY A 417 -6.26 -0.09 -15.21
N SER A 418 -7.53 -0.21 -15.55
CA SER A 418 -8.04 -0.08 -16.92
C SER A 418 -8.54 1.34 -17.18
N LEU A 419 -8.47 1.76 -18.44
CA LEU A 419 -8.98 3.04 -18.93
C LEU A 419 -10.24 2.81 -19.75
N LYS A 420 -11.31 3.52 -19.36
CA LYS A 420 -12.60 3.52 -20.03
C LYS A 420 -12.94 4.93 -20.48
N PHE A 421 -13.46 5.07 -21.70
CA PHE A 421 -14.06 6.31 -22.17
C PHE A 421 -15.56 6.11 -22.37
N ILE A 422 -16.34 7.07 -21.90
CA ILE A 422 -17.80 7.14 -22.04
C ILE A 422 -18.20 8.54 -22.52
N VAL A 423 -19.44 8.70 -22.92
CA VAL A 423 -20.04 10.02 -23.20
C VAL A 423 -20.98 10.38 -22.05
N ASP A 424 -20.78 11.56 -21.48
CA ASP A 424 -21.63 12.14 -20.46
C ASP A 424 -21.72 13.66 -20.68
N ASP A 425 -22.92 14.24 -20.56
CA ASP A 425 -23.19 15.67 -20.75
C ASP A 425 -22.53 16.28 -22.03
N GLY A 426 -22.62 15.55 -23.16
CA GLY A 426 -22.11 16.02 -24.46
C GLY A 426 -20.58 16.12 -24.54
N LYS A 427 -19.84 15.40 -23.70
CA LYS A 427 -18.39 15.32 -23.70
C LYS A 427 -17.90 13.88 -23.55
N VAL A 428 -16.67 13.63 -23.96
CA VAL A 428 -15.98 12.38 -23.58
C VAL A 428 -15.50 12.51 -22.13
N VAL A 429 -15.72 11.46 -21.35
CA VAL A 429 -15.22 11.33 -19.97
C VAL A 429 -14.23 10.19 -19.94
N ALA A 430 -13.04 10.45 -19.38
CA ALA A 430 -12.05 9.41 -19.05
C ALA A 430 -12.33 8.86 -17.66
N VAL A 431 -12.55 7.54 -17.58
CA VAL A 431 -12.85 6.82 -16.34
C VAL A 431 -11.74 5.80 -16.08
N ASN A 432 -11.15 5.84 -14.90
CA ASN A 432 -10.22 4.81 -14.44
C ASN A 432 -11.00 3.70 -13.72
N VAL A 433 -10.85 2.46 -14.18
CA VAL A 433 -11.41 1.28 -13.52
C VAL A 433 -10.27 0.61 -12.74
N VAL A 434 -10.33 0.70 -11.42
CA VAL A 434 -9.22 0.32 -10.52
C VAL A 434 -9.75 -0.45 -9.31
N GLY A 435 -8.91 -1.29 -8.70
CA GLY A 435 -9.26 -1.95 -7.46
C GLY A 435 -9.39 -0.98 -6.28
N VAL A 436 -10.30 -1.24 -5.36
CA VAL A 436 -10.57 -0.38 -4.19
C VAL A 436 -9.31 -0.11 -3.38
N GLU A 437 -8.48 -1.12 -3.13
CA GLU A 437 -7.26 -0.93 -2.33
C GLU A 437 -6.19 -0.14 -3.09
N ASP A 438 -6.08 -0.31 -4.40
CA ASP A 438 -5.20 0.49 -5.25
C ASP A 438 -5.69 1.95 -5.36
N TYR A 439 -7.01 2.17 -5.40
CA TYR A 439 -7.62 3.50 -5.28
C TYR A 439 -7.23 4.17 -3.96
N LEU A 440 -7.31 3.44 -2.83
CA LEU A 440 -6.96 3.98 -1.52
C LEU A 440 -5.48 4.36 -1.40
N LEU A 441 -4.56 3.65 -2.04
CA LEU A 441 -3.14 4.06 -2.07
C LEU A 441 -2.99 5.47 -2.64
N SER A 442 -3.73 5.80 -3.69
CA SER A 442 -3.73 7.13 -4.28
C SER A 442 -4.42 8.16 -3.39
N VAL A 443 -5.63 7.85 -2.91
CA VAL A 443 -6.40 8.78 -2.06
C VAL A 443 -5.61 9.18 -0.82
N ILE A 444 -5.09 8.21 -0.06
CA ILE A 444 -4.35 8.49 1.17
C ILE A 444 -3.07 9.28 0.86
N SER A 445 -2.36 8.96 -0.22
CA SER A 445 -1.15 9.71 -0.62
C SER A 445 -1.46 11.12 -1.13
N SER A 446 -2.68 11.36 -1.64
CA SER A 446 -3.14 12.68 -2.12
C SER A 446 -3.69 13.56 -1.00
N GLU A 447 -4.31 12.94 0.02
CA GLU A 447 -4.89 13.63 1.17
C GLU A 447 -3.86 13.87 2.28
N MET A 448 -2.92 12.94 2.48
CA MET A 448 -1.97 12.93 3.59
C MET A 448 -0.53 12.85 3.11
N LYS A 449 0.42 13.37 3.90
CA LYS A 449 1.84 13.17 3.62
C LYS A 449 2.23 11.69 3.83
N ALA A 450 3.08 11.19 2.94
CA ALA A 450 3.61 9.82 3.02
C ALA A 450 4.38 9.51 4.31
N THR A 451 4.82 10.56 5.03
CA THR A 451 5.54 10.50 6.32
C THR A 451 4.62 10.47 7.54
N ALA A 452 3.30 10.51 7.36
CA ALA A 452 2.34 10.44 8.45
C ALA A 452 2.47 9.14 9.25
N SER A 453 2.04 9.18 10.52
CA SER A 453 2.14 8.02 11.41
C SER A 453 1.27 6.86 10.92
N LEU A 454 1.74 5.62 11.14
CA LEU A 454 1.06 4.42 10.64
C LEU A 454 -0.37 4.28 11.17
N GLU A 455 -0.58 4.55 12.47
CA GLU A 455 -1.91 4.41 13.09
C GLU A 455 -2.91 5.46 12.55
N PHE A 456 -2.47 6.69 12.29
CA PHE A 456 -3.30 7.70 11.64
C PHE A 456 -3.67 7.30 10.20
N LEU A 457 -2.69 6.80 9.43
CA LEU A 457 -2.93 6.34 8.06
C LEU A 457 -3.87 5.11 8.01
N LYS A 458 -3.78 4.19 8.99
CA LYS A 458 -4.72 3.07 9.13
C LYS A 458 -6.15 3.56 9.38
N ALA A 459 -6.33 4.50 10.31
CA ALA A 459 -7.65 5.09 10.55
C ALA A 459 -8.21 5.72 9.26
N HIS A 460 -7.36 6.46 8.53
CA HIS A 460 -7.75 7.10 7.29
C HIS A 460 -8.07 6.08 6.18
N ALA A 461 -7.33 4.97 6.08
CA ALA A 461 -7.61 3.90 5.13
C ALA A 461 -8.98 3.26 5.38
N VAL A 462 -9.32 2.99 6.64
CA VAL A 462 -10.62 2.41 7.02
C VAL A 462 -11.77 3.37 6.69
N ILE A 463 -11.67 4.65 7.06
CA ILE A 463 -12.76 5.61 6.80
C ILE A 463 -12.92 5.91 5.31
N SER A 464 -11.84 6.07 4.55
CA SER A 464 -11.91 6.30 3.11
C SER A 464 -12.52 5.11 2.38
N ARG A 465 -12.21 3.89 2.80
CA ARG A 465 -12.82 2.66 2.27
C ARG A 465 -14.30 2.59 2.64
N SER A 466 -14.65 2.88 3.89
CA SER A 466 -16.05 2.86 4.35
C SER A 466 -16.90 3.85 3.57
N TRP A 467 -16.45 5.08 3.43
CA TRP A 467 -17.12 6.12 2.64
C TRP A 467 -17.33 5.67 1.18
N LEU A 468 -16.27 5.17 0.52
CA LEU A 468 -16.34 4.71 -0.86
C LEU A 468 -17.34 3.54 -1.01
N MET A 469 -17.25 2.55 -0.12
CA MET A 469 -18.10 1.36 -0.19
C MET A 469 -19.56 1.69 0.09
N ALA A 470 -19.84 2.61 1.02
CA ALA A 470 -21.20 3.13 1.26
C ALA A 470 -21.78 3.80 0.00
N ARG A 471 -20.97 4.63 -0.70
CA ARG A 471 -21.37 5.26 -1.97
C ARG A 471 -21.69 4.25 -3.06
N ILE A 472 -20.82 3.25 -3.25
CA ILE A 472 -21.02 2.19 -4.26
C ILE A 472 -22.29 1.38 -3.93
N GLN A 473 -22.54 1.08 -2.66
CA GLN A 473 -23.74 0.34 -2.23
C GLN A 473 -25.01 1.15 -2.46
N GLU A 474 -25.03 2.39 -2.00
CA GLU A 474 -26.17 3.31 -2.19
C GLU A 474 -26.56 3.48 -3.67
N ARG A 475 -25.56 3.61 -4.55
CA ARG A 475 -25.80 3.70 -5.99
C ARG A 475 -26.45 2.45 -6.57
N ARG A 476 -26.04 1.26 -6.11
CA ARG A 476 -26.66 -0.01 -6.54
C ARG A 476 -28.10 -0.14 -6.07
N ASP A 477 -28.38 0.33 -4.86
CA ASP A 477 -29.71 0.25 -4.26
C ASP A 477 -30.65 1.33 -4.89
N ASN A 478 -30.13 2.51 -5.24
CA ASN A 478 -30.87 3.63 -5.83
C ASN A 478 -31.16 3.53 -7.32
N VAL A 479 -30.67 2.53 -8.05
CA VAL A 479 -31.06 2.24 -9.45
C VAL A 479 -32.59 2.07 -9.58
N HIS A 480 -33.32 1.91 -8.45
CA HIS A 480 -34.77 1.73 -8.37
C HIS A 480 -35.57 2.89 -7.74
N SER A 481 -34.92 3.97 -7.26
CA SER A 481 -35.62 5.11 -6.65
C SER A 481 -35.20 6.43 -7.26
N SER A 482 -36.03 6.93 -8.18
CA SER A 482 -35.95 8.30 -8.69
C SER A 482 -36.58 9.28 -7.68
N GLY A 483 -35.76 10.10 -7.03
CA GLY A 483 -36.25 11.13 -6.12
C GLY A 483 -35.17 11.99 -5.49
N SER A 484 -34.40 12.73 -6.28
CA SER A 484 -33.55 13.81 -5.77
C SER A 484 -34.45 15.05 -5.53
N SER A 485 -34.68 15.42 -4.28
CA SER A 485 -35.30 16.69 -3.95
C SER A 485 -34.23 17.79 -3.79
N VAL A 486 -33.79 18.36 -4.90
CA VAL A 486 -33.10 19.66 -4.88
C VAL A 486 -34.18 20.68 -4.43
N LYS A 487 -34.05 21.26 -3.23
CA LYS A 487 -34.89 22.38 -2.87
C LYS A 487 -34.47 23.60 -3.69
N GLU A 488 -35.40 24.13 -4.49
CA GLU A 488 -35.18 25.25 -5.36
C GLU A 488 -35.06 26.55 -4.57
N ASP A 489 -34.37 27.54 -5.15
CA ASP A 489 -34.35 28.92 -4.69
C ASP A 489 -35.78 29.45 -4.63
N ARG A 490 -36.16 30.04 -3.51
CA ARG A 490 -37.48 30.66 -3.34
C ARG A 490 -37.36 32.12 -2.96
N ILE A 491 -38.16 32.99 -3.58
CA ILE A 491 -38.39 34.36 -3.15
C ILE A 491 -39.71 34.35 -2.38
N VAL A 492 -39.69 34.75 -1.11
CA VAL A 492 -40.87 34.83 -0.24
C VAL A 492 -40.93 36.23 0.31
N ASP A 493 -42.07 36.91 0.08
CA ASP A 493 -42.34 38.29 0.54
C ASP A 493 -41.26 39.34 0.20
N GLY A 494 -40.58 39.16 -0.95
CA GLY A 494 -39.51 40.05 -1.40
C GLY A 494 -38.11 39.69 -0.92
N ASP A 495 -38.00 38.74 0.02
CA ASP A 495 -36.72 38.22 0.54
C ASP A 495 -36.31 36.97 -0.17
N TYR A 496 -34.99 36.83 -0.39
CA TYR A 496 -34.38 35.67 -1.05
C TYR A 496 -34.07 34.59 -0.02
N HIS A 497 -34.59 33.36 -0.26
CA HIS A 497 -34.36 32.19 0.57
C HIS A 497 -33.66 31.10 -0.23
N LEU A 498 -32.42 30.74 0.14
CA LEU A 498 -31.66 29.68 -0.44
C LEU A 498 -31.16 28.71 0.65
N VAL A 499 -31.81 27.55 0.78
CA VAL A 499 -31.31 26.44 1.60
C VAL A 499 -30.98 25.33 0.68
N LYS A 500 -29.67 25.10 0.46
CA LYS A 500 -29.17 24.14 -0.49
C LYS A 500 -28.09 23.26 0.16
N TRP A 501 -28.15 21.96 -0.10
CA TRP A 501 -27.08 21.02 0.14
C TRP A 501 -26.72 20.30 -1.15
N PHE A 502 -25.48 19.90 -1.26
CA PHE A 502 -25.03 19.13 -2.41
C PHE A 502 -25.35 17.66 -2.15
N GLY A 503 -26.19 17.07 -3.03
CA GLY A 503 -26.62 15.70 -2.95
C GLY A 503 -25.49 14.72 -3.23
N ARG A 504 -25.76 13.44 -3.00
CA ARG A 504 -24.84 12.35 -3.31
C ARG A 504 -24.86 11.93 -4.78
N ASP A 505 -25.80 12.46 -5.57
CA ASP A 505 -26.17 11.96 -6.92
C ASP A 505 -25.48 12.69 -8.07
N ASP A 506 -24.41 13.44 -7.83
CA ASP A 506 -23.77 14.28 -8.85
C ASP A 506 -23.07 13.48 -9.97
N HIS A 507 -22.87 12.15 -9.80
CA HIS A 507 -22.24 11.28 -10.79
C HIS A 507 -23.14 10.10 -11.16
N LYS A 508 -23.75 10.16 -12.36
CA LYS A 508 -24.60 9.07 -12.87
C LYS A 508 -23.82 8.02 -13.68
N ALA A 509 -22.73 8.43 -14.31
CA ALA A 509 -21.99 7.61 -15.27
C ALA A 509 -20.82 6.80 -14.66
N PHE A 510 -20.33 7.18 -13.46
CA PHE A 510 -19.23 6.52 -12.75
C PHE A 510 -19.44 6.61 -11.22
N ASP A 511 -18.64 5.86 -10.43
CA ASP A 511 -18.88 5.74 -8.98
C ASP A 511 -18.48 7.00 -8.19
N VAL A 512 -17.31 7.56 -8.47
CA VAL A 512 -16.74 8.76 -7.81
C VAL A 512 -15.92 9.57 -8.82
N CYS A 513 -15.75 10.87 -8.57
CA CYS A 513 -14.80 11.69 -9.33
C CYS A 513 -13.43 11.72 -8.63
N ALA A 514 -12.44 12.24 -9.35
CA ALA A 514 -11.06 12.37 -8.87
C ALA A 514 -10.79 13.63 -8.05
N ASP A 515 -11.78 14.54 -7.92
CA ASP A 515 -11.64 15.85 -7.31
C ASP A 515 -12.16 15.89 -5.86
N ASP A 516 -11.95 17.00 -5.18
CA ASP A 516 -12.31 17.28 -3.78
C ASP A 516 -13.82 17.14 -3.45
N HIS A 517 -14.68 17.08 -4.46
CA HIS A 517 -16.11 16.77 -4.30
C HIS A 517 -16.31 15.35 -3.70
N CYS A 518 -15.50 14.37 -4.13
CA CYS A 518 -15.47 13.00 -3.60
C CYS A 518 -14.27 12.83 -2.66
N GLN A 519 -13.26 12.17 -3.13
CA GLN A 519 -11.97 12.01 -2.45
C GLN A 519 -10.87 12.29 -3.47
N ARG A 520 -9.86 13.07 -3.10
CA ARG A 520 -8.81 13.46 -4.02
C ARG A 520 -8.04 12.23 -4.52
N TYR A 521 -8.12 11.98 -5.82
CA TYR A 521 -7.51 10.83 -6.48
C TYR A 521 -6.60 11.29 -7.63
N GLN A 522 -5.31 10.99 -7.56
CA GLN A 522 -4.31 11.40 -8.56
C GLN A 522 -3.55 10.21 -9.17
N GLY A 523 -4.11 9.02 -9.06
CA GLY A 523 -3.51 7.79 -9.53
C GLY A 523 -2.14 7.53 -8.90
N LEU A 524 -1.15 7.13 -9.70
CA LEU A 524 0.24 6.88 -9.29
C LEU A 524 1.16 8.10 -9.50
N THR A 525 0.59 9.28 -9.75
CA THR A 525 1.37 10.52 -9.95
C THR A 525 2.00 10.99 -8.65
N VAL A 526 1.30 10.78 -7.53
CA VAL A 526 1.82 11.04 -6.19
C VAL A 526 2.58 9.81 -5.70
N ALA A 527 3.79 10.01 -5.16
CA ALA A 527 4.60 8.93 -4.63
C ALA A 527 3.92 8.27 -3.42
N VAL A 528 3.69 6.97 -3.51
CA VAL A 528 3.12 6.18 -2.41
C VAL A 528 4.23 5.79 -1.43
N GLY A 529 4.15 6.29 -0.20
CA GLY A 529 5.11 5.97 0.86
C GLY A 529 4.90 4.57 1.46
N ASP A 530 5.94 4.01 2.07
CA ASP A 530 5.89 2.69 2.71
C ASP A 530 4.83 2.60 3.82
N ASN A 531 4.63 3.67 4.60
CA ASN A 531 3.62 3.70 5.65
C ASN A 531 2.19 3.65 5.07
N VAL A 532 1.95 4.29 3.91
CA VAL A 532 0.64 4.22 3.23
C VAL A 532 0.37 2.79 2.76
N ARG A 533 1.37 2.14 2.13
CA ARG A 533 1.26 0.73 1.72
C ARG A 533 0.96 -0.19 2.90
N LYS A 534 1.71 -0.04 4.00
CA LYS A 534 1.49 -0.80 5.24
C LYS A 534 0.11 -0.54 5.83
N ALA A 535 -0.37 0.70 5.83
CA ALA A 535 -1.68 1.05 6.36
C ALA A 535 -2.80 0.37 5.57
N VAL A 536 -2.78 0.46 4.25
CA VAL A 536 -3.77 -0.19 3.37
C VAL A 536 -3.70 -1.71 3.50
N ASP A 537 -2.50 -2.30 3.49
CA ASP A 537 -2.32 -3.75 3.64
C ASP A 537 -2.82 -4.28 4.98
N GLN A 538 -2.46 -3.62 6.08
CA GLN A 538 -2.82 -4.07 7.43
C GLN A 538 -4.29 -3.85 7.78
N THR A 539 -5.00 -2.99 7.04
CA THR A 539 -6.44 -2.74 7.18
C THR A 539 -7.25 -3.22 5.97
N TRP A 540 -6.70 -4.14 5.17
CA TRP A 540 -7.33 -4.61 3.93
C TRP A 540 -8.75 -5.09 4.16
N GLY A 541 -9.71 -4.49 3.41
CA GLY A 541 -11.12 -4.84 3.49
C GLY A 541 -11.82 -4.43 4.79
N GLU A 542 -11.14 -3.78 5.74
CA GLU A 542 -11.78 -3.27 6.96
C GLU A 542 -12.62 -2.03 6.67
N VAL A 543 -13.86 -2.06 7.11
CA VAL A 543 -14.83 -0.96 7.03
C VAL A 543 -15.49 -0.74 8.39
N LEU A 544 -15.99 0.48 8.59
CA LEU A 544 -16.87 0.79 9.72
C LEU A 544 -18.30 0.38 9.37
N THR A 545 -18.95 -0.29 10.29
CA THR A 545 -20.36 -0.68 10.19
C THR A 545 -21.13 -0.22 11.42
N TYR A 546 -22.39 0.16 11.22
CA TYR A 546 -23.35 0.46 12.28
C TYR A 546 -24.67 -0.23 11.93
N ASP A 547 -25.21 -1.01 12.87
CA ASP A 547 -26.40 -1.87 12.65
C ASP A 547 -26.31 -2.76 11.39
N GLY A 548 -25.10 -3.23 11.07
CA GLY A 548 -24.85 -4.11 9.94
C GLY A 548 -24.61 -3.41 8.59
N GLU A 549 -24.89 -2.10 8.49
CA GLU A 549 -24.69 -1.29 7.29
C GLU A 549 -23.33 -0.58 7.32
N ILE A 550 -22.75 -0.35 6.13
CA ILE A 550 -21.49 0.40 6.02
C ILE A 550 -21.71 1.87 6.32
N CYS A 551 -20.88 2.43 7.19
CA CYS A 551 -20.97 3.84 7.57
C CYS A 551 -20.54 4.77 6.42
N ASP A 552 -21.29 5.85 6.18
CA ASP A 552 -20.83 7.02 5.41
C ASP A 552 -19.81 7.80 6.27
N ALA A 553 -18.57 7.31 6.28
CA ALA A 553 -17.53 7.77 7.19
C ALA A 553 -16.90 9.10 6.72
N ARG A 554 -17.58 10.22 7.00
CA ARG A 554 -17.14 11.57 6.66
C ARG A 554 -15.94 12.01 7.48
N PHE A 555 -15.12 12.90 6.92
CA PHE A 555 -13.97 13.50 7.61
C PHE A 555 -13.74 14.93 7.16
N SER A 556 -13.11 15.72 8.02
CA SER A 556 -12.77 17.13 7.73
C SER A 556 -11.41 17.48 8.32
N LYS A 557 -10.82 18.57 7.85
CA LYS A 557 -9.47 18.99 8.22
C LYS A 557 -9.34 19.30 9.71
N CYS A 558 -10.25 20.14 10.25
CA CYS A 558 -10.26 20.54 11.65
C CYS A 558 -11.70 20.79 12.13
N CYS A 559 -12.15 20.10 13.18
CA CYS A 559 -13.49 20.29 13.73
C CYS A 559 -13.64 21.60 14.55
N GLY A 560 -12.52 22.17 15.06
CA GLY A 560 -12.53 23.37 15.92
C GLY A 560 -12.81 23.06 17.38
N GLY A 561 -12.61 21.78 17.80
CA GLY A 561 -12.79 21.29 19.17
C GLY A 561 -14.11 20.57 19.43
N MET A 562 -15.08 20.67 18.50
CA MET A 562 -16.37 20.00 18.58
C MET A 562 -16.79 19.53 17.19
N MET A 563 -17.18 18.26 17.05
CA MET A 563 -17.67 17.70 15.81
C MET A 563 -19.12 18.12 15.54
N GLU A 564 -19.47 18.16 14.26
CA GLU A 564 -20.82 18.49 13.80
C GLU A 564 -21.59 17.23 13.43
N ARG A 565 -22.91 17.26 13.48
CA ARG A 565 -23.77 16.18 13.00
C ARG A 565 -24.05 16.30 11.51
N PHE A 566 -24.36 15.20 10.87
CA PHE A 566 -24.59 15.11 9.43
C PHE A 566 -25.68 16.08 8.92
N GLY A 567 -26.85 16.11 9.60
CA GLY A 567 -27.99 16.92 9.19
C GLY A 567 -27.75 18.44 9.17
N SER A 568 -26.69 18.94 9.82
CA SER A 568 -26.30 20.33 9.76
C SER A 568 -25.70 20.74 8.42
N CYS A 569 -25.06 19.83 7.72
CA CYS A 569 -24.30 20.09 6.49
C CYS A 569 -25.04 19.63 5.22
N TRP A 570 -25.75 18.52 5.31
CA TRP A 570 -26.48 17.90 4.20
C TRP A 570 -27.99 17.81 4.45
N GLU A 571 -28.62 16.74 3.95
CA GLU A 571 -30.05 16.47 4.21
C GLU A 571 -30.35 16.32 5.71
N ASP A 572 -31.60 16.57 6.11
CA ASP A 572 -32.02 16.54 7.52
C ASP A 572 -32.20 15.09 8.02
N ILE A 573 -31.12 14.32 7.97
CA ILE A 573 -31.00 12.96 8.49
C ILE A 573 -29.88 12.95 9.52
N ASP A 574 -30.08 12.31 10.66
CA ASP A 574 -29.04 12.11 11.66
C ASP A 574 -28.62 10.63 11.67
N TYR A 575 -27.30 10.40 11.53
CA TYR A 575 -26.67 9.11 11.69
C TYR A 575 -26.06 9.02 13.09
N PRO A 576 -26.44 8.01 13.93
CA PRO A 576 -25.91 7.90 15.30
C PRO A 576 -24.39 7.85 15.39
N TYR A 577 -23.72 7.25 14.40
CA TYR A 577 -22.26 7.17 14.32
C TYR A 577 -21.60 8.48 13.80
N LEU A 578 -22.37 9.46 13.32
CA LEU A 578 -21.90 10.81 12.96
C LEU A 578 -22.45 11.85 13.98
N ALA A 579 -22.38 11.49 15.23
CA ALA A 579 -22.82 12.33 16.34
C ALA A 579 -21.86 13.50 16.56
N ALA A 580 -22.39 14.56 17.17
CA ALA A 580 -21.58 15.65 17.66
C ALA A 580 -20.84 15.22 18.93
N VAL A 581 -19.54 15.00 18.81
CA VAL A 581 -18.66 14.56 19.90
C VAL A 581 -17.57 15.60 20.13
N SER A 582 -17.18 15.77 21.39
CA SER A 582 -16.04 16.62 21.77
C SER A 582 -14.73 16.05 21.25
N ASP A 583 -13.88 16.87 20.68
CA ASP A 583 -12.52 16.51 20.24
C ASP A 583 -11.51 16.65 21.40
N THR A 584 -11.90 16.25 22.61
CA THR A 584 -11.06 16.35 23.84
C THR A 584 -10.84 14.98 24.45
N PRO A 585 -9.73 14.79 25.21
CA PRO A 585 -9.49 13.55 25.96
C PRO A 585 -10.40 13.37 27.17
N SER A 586 -11.03 14.44 27.65
CA SER A 586 -11.92 14.42 28.81
C SER A 586 -13.40 14.28 28.40
N GLU A 587 -14.21 13.65 29.25
CA GLU A 587 -15.67 13.56 29.10
C GLU A 587 -16.40 14.83 29.62
N ASP A 588 -15.70 15.95 29.77
CA ASP A 588 -16.30 17.18 30.29
C ASP A 588 -17.43 17.67 29.36
N LYS A 589 -18.51 18.08 29.96
CA LYS A 589 -19.68 18.56 29.23
C LYS A 589 -19.39 19.89 28.59
N ILE A 590 -19.20 19.90 27.29
CA ILE A 590 -19.21 21.13 26.51
C ILE A 590 -20.59 21.79 26.60
N PRO A 591 -20.66 23.10 26.83
CA PRO A 591 -21.91 23.85 26.80
C PRO A 591 -22.63 23.70 25.45
N ASP A 592 -23.95 23.85 25.47
CA ASP A 592 -24.76 23.79 24.23
C ASP A 592 -24.38 24.91 23.27
N LEU A 593 -23.59 24.62 22.25
CA LEU A 593 -23.09 25.56 21.23
C LEU A 593 -24.16 25.92 20.18
N THR A 594 -25.37 25.40 20.29
CA THR A 594 -26.50 25.90 19.49
C THR A 594 -26.98 27.25 19.99
N GLN A 595 -26.61 27.63 21.23
CA GLN A 595 -26.90 28.93 21.85
C GLN A 595 -25.81 29.94 21.46
N GLU A 596 -26.21 31.11 20.97
CA GLU A 596 -25.31 32.15 20.42
C GLU A 596 -24.22 32.58 21.42
N ASP A 597 -24.58 32.81 22.67
CA ASP A 597 -23.63 33.23 23.72
C ASP A 597 -22.56 32.16 24.01
N ASN A 598 -22.96 30.90 24.01
CA ASN A 598 -22.03 29.78 24.21
C ASN A 598 -21.15 29.60 22.99
N ALA A 599 -21.72 29.65 21.78
CA ALA A 599 -20.97 29.60 20.54
C ALA A 599 -19.92 30.70 20.44
N ARG A 600 -20.30 31.93 20.84
CA ARG A 600 -19.39 33.08 20.88
C ARG A 600 -18.22 32.83 21.81
N LYS A 601 -18.47 32.46 23.05
CA LYS A 601 -17.41 32.16 24.05
C LYS A 601 -16.50 31.05 23.57
N TRP A 602 -17.05 29.96 22.97
CA TRP A 602 -16.30 28.86 22.42
C TRP A 602 -15.38 29.28 21.28
N ILE A 603 -15.92 30.01 20.31
CA ILE A 603 -15.20 30.47 19.11
C ILE A 603 -14.13 31.51 19.48
N MET A 604 -14.40 32.39 20.43
CA MET A 604 -13.42 33.35 20.93
C MET A 604 -12.36 32.77 21.84
N GLY A 605 -12.47 31.46 22.22
CA GLY A 605 -11.51 30.81 23.09
C GLY A 605 -11.60 31.20 24.56
N GLU A 606 -12.74 31.68 25.00
CA GLU A 606 -13.02 32.12 26.37
C GLU A 606 -13.43 30.98 27.30
N MET A 607 -13.54 29.76 26.79
CA MET A 607 -13.86 28.53 27.53
C MET A 607 -12.62 27.64 27.67
N GLU A 608 -12.31 27.18 28.90
CA GLU A 608 -11.16 26.31 29.18
C GLU A 608 -11.23 24.99 28.41
N GLU A 609 -12.41 24.41 28.27
CA GLU A 609 -12.65 23.17 27.56
C GLU A 609 -12.21 23.21 26.07
N SER A 610 -12.20 24.40 25.47
CA SER A 610 -11.73 24.58 24.10
C SER A 610 -10.21 24.40 23.97
N SER A 611 -9.45 24.61 25.05
CA SER A 611 -7.99 24.55 25.06
C SER A 611 -7.46 23.11 24.94
N ASP A 612 -8.20 22.12 25.45
CA ASP A 612 -7.78 20.71 25.55
C ASP A 612 -8.11 19.88 24.29
N ALA A 613 -8.71 20.50 23.28
CA ALA A 613 -9.05 19.81 22.03
C ALA A 613 -7.82 19.23 21.36
N PHE A 614 -7.90 17.97 20.87
CA PHE A 614 -6.82 17.34 20.13
C PHE A 614 -6.40 18.17 18.92
N CYS A 615 -7.34 18.76 18.20
CA CYS A 615 -7.04 19.60 17.03
C CYS A 615 -6.50 21.01 17.38
N ASN A 616 -6.43 21.39 18.65
CA ASN A 616 -5.79 22.63 19.10
C ASN A 616 -4.26 22.38 19.22
N THR A 617 -3.55 22.41 18.10
CA THR A 617 -2.10 22.17 18.06
C THR A 617 -1.39 23.14 17.13
N GLU A 618 -0.25 23.64 17.57
CA GLU A 618 0.69 24.44 16.75
C GLU A 618 1.93 23.60 16.35
N ASN A 619 1.94 22.31 16.67
CA ASN A 619 3.07 21.44 16.36
C ASN A 619 3.23 21.25 14.86
N GLY A 620 4.19 21.94 14.25
CA GLY A 620 4.45 21.91 12.82
C GLY A 620 4.74 20.51 12.26
N LYS A 621 5.31 19.59 13.06
CA LYS A 621 5.53 18.19 12.64
C LYS A 621 4.23 17.39 12.52
N ILE A 622 3.23 17.70 13.34
CA ILE A 622 1.92 17.08 13.28
C ILE A 622 1.11 17.71 12.13
N LEU A 623 1.08 19.02 12.07
CA LEU A 623 0.39 19.74 11.00
C LEU A 623 0.92 19.33 9.61
N ALA A 624 2.22 19.16 9.46
CA ALA A 624 2.83 18.70 8.22
C ALA A 624 2.40 17.28 7.78
N GLN A 625 1.78 16.46 8.64
CA GLN A 625 1.23 15.16 8.25
C GLN A 625 -0.12 15.28 7.53
N VAL A 626 -0.89 16.31 7.86
CA VAL A 626 -2.29 16.49 7.43
C VAL A 626 -2.41 17.58 6.35
N LEU A 627 -1.47 18.52 6.33
CA LEU A 627 -1.54 19.71 5.47
C LEU A 627 -0.66 19.54 4.24
N ASN A 628 -1.20 19.90 3.09
CA ASN A 628 -0.43 20.06 1.87
C ASN A 628 0.51 21.27 1.97
N ASP A 629 1.52 21.35 1.11
CA ASP A 629 2.49 22.45 1.14
C ASP A 629 1.83 23.84 1.02
N TYR A 630 0.71 23.94 0.31
CA TYR A 630 -0.08 25.18 0.18
C TYR A 630 -0.81 25.59 1.46
N ASP A 631 -1.23 24.62 2.27
CA ASP A 631 -1.94 24.85 3.53
C ASP A 631 -0.98 25.16 4.69
N LEU A 632 0.33 24.86 4.53
CA LEU A 632 1.35 25.14 5.55
C LEU A 632 1.69 26.62 5.69
N GLU A 633 1.25 27.47 4.77
CA GLU A 633 1.44 28.93 4.82
C GLU A 633 0.59 29.59 5.91
N THR A 634 -0.48 28.92 6.36
CA THR A 634 -1.36 29.41 7.44
C THR A 634 -1.25 28.54 8.68
N LYS A 635 -1.38 29.13 9.89
CA LYS A 635 -1.36 28.40 11.18
C LYS A 635 -2.71 28.45 11.90
N ASP A 636 -3.67 29.14 11.35
CA ASP A 636 -4.95 29.46 11.95
C ASP A 636 -6.04 28.43 11.62
N PHE A 637 -5.77 27.13 11.85
CA PHE A 637 -6.72 26.05 11.58
C PHE A 637 -7.78 25.88 12.66
N PHE A 638 -7.35 26.04 13.92
CA PHE A 638 -8.22 25.85 15.08
C PHE A 638 -9.10 27.09 15.32
N ARG A 639 -8.50 28.29 15.23
CA ARG A 639 -9.17 29.60 15.30
C ARG A 639 -8.64 30.46 14.16
N TRP A 640 -9.53 31.23 13.54
CA TRP A 640 -9.21 32.09 12.41
C TRP A 640 -9.98 33.38 12.42
N GLU A 641 -9.50 34.38 11.70
CA GLU A 641 -10.12 35.69 11.55
C GLU A 641 -10.08 36.12 10.08
N VAL A 642 -11.17 36.72 9.60
CA VAL A 642 -11.26 37.35 8.27
C VAL A 642 -11.91 38.71 8.41
N ARG A 643 -11.36 39.68 7.70
CA ARG A 643 -11.83 41.09 7.74
C ARG A 643 -12.23 41.56 6.36
N TYR A 644 -13.32 42.27 6.29
CA TYR A 644 -13.84 42.95 5.11
C TYR A 644 -14.32 44.35 5.48
N THR A 645 -14.26 45.30 4.54
CA THR A 645 -15.16 46.46 4.63
C THR A 645 -16.60 46.02 4.35
N ARG A 646 -17.61 46.78 4.82
CA ARG A 646 -19.01 46.47 4.48
C ARG A 646 -19.24 46.45 2.97
N LYS A 647 -18.59 47.37 2.26
CA LYS A 647 -18.65 47.46 0.80
C LYS A 647 -18.11 46.21 0.15
N GLU A 648 -16.88 45.78 0.48
CA GLU A 648 -16.26 44.56 -0.07
C GLU A 648 -17.13 43.32 0.16
N LEU A 649 -17.67 43.16 1.37
CA LEU A 649 -18.51 42.01 1.70
C LEU A 649 -19.86 42.07 0.98
N SER A 650 -20.46 43.26 0.81
CA SER A 650 -21.72 43.46 0.06
C SER A 650 -21.53 43.07 -1.42
N GLU A 651 -20.46 43.57 -2.04
CA GLU A 651 -20.11 43.26 -3.44
C GLU A 651 -19.83 41.76 -3.61
N LEU A 652 -19.13 41.13 -2.66
CA LEU A 652 -18.85 39.70 -2.65
C LEU A 652 -20.13 38.86 -2.56
N ILE A 653 -21.04 39.19 -1.62
CA ILE A 653 -22.34 38.53 -1.47
C ILE A 653 -23.15 38.61 -2.76
N ALA A 654 -23.26 39.82 -3.34
CA ALA A 654 -23.97 40.01 -4.60
C ALA A 654 -23.38 39.18 -5.75
N SER A 655 -22.06 39.19 -5.88
CA SER A 655 -21.35 38.43 -6.91
C SER A 655 -21.53 36.90 -6.78
N ARG A 656 -21.53 36.40 -5.53
CA ARG A 656 -21.60 34.96 -5.24
C ARG A 656 -23.00 34.38 -5.24
N SER A 657 -23.98 35.19 -4.80
CA SER A 657 -25.38 34.77 -4.75
C SER A 657 -26.15 35.07 -6.03
N GLY A 658 -25.66 36.00 -6.85
CA GLY A 658 -26.44 36.59 -7.97
C GLY A 658 -27.58 37.49 -7.52
N HIS A 659 -27.68 37.84 -6.23
CA HIS A 659 -28.71 38.65 -5.64
C HIS A 659 -28.13 39.88 -4.92
N ASP A 660 -28.55 41.07 -5.34
CA ASP A 660 -28.09 42.36 -4.80
C ASP A 660 -28.93 42.80 -3.60
N ILE A 661 -28.46 42.54 -2.39
CA ILE A 661 -29.09 43.00 -1.15
C ILE A 661 -28.83 44.47 -0.83
N GLY A 662 -28.08 45.20 -1.65
CA GLY A 662 -27.56 46.53 -1.35
C GLY A 662 -26.38 46.51 -0.38
N MET A 663 -26.21 47.58 0.42
CA MET A 663 -25.17 47.64 1.44
C MET A 663 -25.56 46.77 2.64
N LEU A 664 -24.65 45.90 3.07
CA LEU A 664 -24.87 44.99 4.20
C LEU A 664 -25.10 45.80 5.51
N GLU A 665 -26.22 45.61 6.16
CA GLU A 665 -26.57 46.22 7.45
C GLU A 665 -26.28 45.28 8.63
N GLY A 666 -26.54 43.96 8.45
CA GLY A 666 -26.34 42.95 9.50
C GLY A 666 -26.17 41.54 8.99
N ILE A 667 -25.51 40.73 9.81
CA ILE A 667 -25.33 39.29 9.64
C ILE A 667 -25.83 38.62 10.91
N GLU A 668 -26.90 37.82 10.81
CA GLU A 668 -27.57 37.22 11.97
C GLU A 668 -27.67 35.71 11.84
N PRO A 669 -27.01 34.93 12.72
CA PRO A 669 -27.19 33.50 12.79
C PRO A 669 -28.60 33.13 13.27
N LEU A 670 -29.42 32.54 12.40
CA LEU A 670 -30.77 32.11 12.77
C LEU A 670 -30.80 30.73 13.41
N LYS A 671 -29.82 29.85 13.03
CA LYS A 671 -29.71 28.49 13.57
C LYS A 671 -28.27 28.00 13.55
N ARG A 672 -27.85 27.42 14.66
CA ARG A 672 -26.55 26.72 14.78
C ARG A 672 -26.72 25.24 15.01
N GLY A 673 -25.75 24.45 14.54
CA GLY A 673 -25.57 23.07 14.89
C GLY A 673 -24.78 22.93 16.19
N PRO A 674 -24.67 21.70 16.73
CA PRO A 674 -24.03 21.41 18.03
C PRO A 674 -22.55 21.78 18.10
N SER A 675 -21.84 21.99 16.99
CA SER A 675 -20.45 22.48 16.97
C SER A 675 -20.34 23.99 16.92
N GLY A 676 -21.46 24.75 17.02
CA GLY A 676 -21.51 26.18 16.81
C GLY A 676 -21.51 26.61 15.34
N ARG A 677 -21.47 25.65 14.39
CA ARG A 677 -21.58 25.96 12.94
C ARG A 677 -22.97 26.52 12.61
N ILE A 678 -23.00 27.64 11.89
CA ILE A 678 -24.22 28.22 11.41
C ILE A 678 -24.79 27.34 10.30
N THR A 679 -26.06 26.93 10.47
CA THR A 679 -26.82 26.11 9.51
C THR A 679 -27.86 26.94 8.76
N LEU A 680 -28.27 28.07 9.32
CA LEU A 680 -29.14 29.06 8.71
C LEU A 680 -28.68 30.46 9.10
N LEU A 681 -28.47 31.33 8.12
CA LEU A 681 -27.91 32.66 8.27
C LEU A 681 -28.82 33.67 7.57
N GLU A 682 -29.15 34.80 8.24
CA GLU A 682 -29.76 35.97 7.63
C GLU A 682 -28.69 37.01 7.32
N LEU A 683 -28.75 37.55 6.09
CA LEU A 683 -27.95 38.68 5.61
C LEU A 683 -28.91 39.81 5.31
N ARG A 684 -28.87 40.86 6.12
CA ARG A 684 -29.73 42.06 5.95
C ARG A 684 -28.99 43.15 5.21
N GLY A 685 -29.58 43.64 4.17
CA GLY A 685 -29.04 44.72 3.38
C GLY A 685 -30.02 45.88 3.20
N THR A 686 -29.54 47.01 2.68
CA THR A 686 -30.35 48.24 2.49
C THR A 686 -31.47 48.09 1.46
N LYS A 687 -31.43 47.07 0.58
CA LYS A 687 -32.44 46.81 -0.45
C LYS A 687 -33.36 45.65 -0.09
N SER A 688 -32.84 44.59 0.47
CA SER A 688 -33.57 43.37 0.81
C SER A 688 -32.79 42.52 1.81
N SER A 689 -33.45 41.52 2.40
CA SER A 689 -32.80 40.49 3.21
C SER A 689 -32.64 39.21 2.43
N MET A 690 -31.65 38.40 2.84
CA MET A 690 -31.37 37.09 2.27
C MET A 690 -31.19 36.07 3.39
N THR A 691 -31.90 34.94 3.33
CA THR A 691 -31.69 33.80 4.24
C THR A 691 -31.00 32.70 3.50
N VAL A 692 -29.84 32.25 4.00
CA VAL A 692 -29.02 31.22 3.38
C VAL A 692 -28.72 30.07 4.33
N GLY A 693 -28.66 28.88 3.83
CA GLY A 693 -28.29 27.58 4.46
C GLY A 693 -27.92 26.57 3.38
N LYS A 694 -27.23 25.52 3.62
CA LYS A 694 -26.55 25.01 4.79
C LYS A 694 -25.09 25.48 4.84
N GLU A 695 -24.25 24.75 5.57
CA GLU A 695 -22.87 25.08 5.91
C GLU A 695 -22.03 25.54 4.69
N LEU A 696 -22.00 24.75 3.62
CA LEU A 696 -21.17 25.04 2.45
C LEU A 696 -21.66 26.28 1.67
N VAL A 697 -22.96 26.54 1.60
CA VAL A 697 -23.50 27.73 0.92
C VAL A 697 -23.11 28.99 1.67
N ILE A 698 -23.24 28.99 3.00
CA ILE A 698 -22.81 30.08 3.87
C ILE A 698 -21.33 30.41 3.64
N ARG A 699 -20.48 29.41 3.62
CA ARG A 699 -19.03 29.57 3.37
C ARG A 699 -18.73 30.15 1.99
N LYS A 700 -19.45 29.70 0.95
CA LYS A 700 -19.29 30.20 -0.43
C LYS A 700 -19.71 31.65 -0.61
N PHE A 701 -20.71 32.10 0.10
CA PHE A 701 -21.24 33.48 -0.06
C PHE A 701 -20.38 34.51 0.66
N LEU A 702 -19.69 34.13 1.72
CA LEU A 702 -18.89 35.04 2.53
C LEU A 702 -17.38 34.98 2.25
N SER A 703 -16.96 34.41 1.13
CA SER A 703 -15.55 34.37 0.72
C SER A 703 -15.39 34.32 -0.79
N ALA A 704 -14.31 34.88 -1.30
CA ALA A 704 -13.95 34.80 -2.71
C ALA A 704 -13.66 33.36 -3.17
N SER A 705 -13.23 32.46 -2.25
CA SER A 705 -13.16 31.02 -2.45
C SER A 705 -14.18 30.30 -1.57
N HIS A 706 -13.78 29.94 -0.36
CA HIS A 706 -14.63 29.38 0.70
C HIS A 706 -14.10 29.85 2.05
N LEU A 707 -14.98 30.27 2.98
CA LEU A 707 -14.57 30.40 4.38
C LEU A 707 -14.08 29.03 4.92
N LYS A 708 -13.21 29.07 5.89
CA LYS A 708 -12.67 27.84 6.50
C LYS A 708 -13.78 26.96 7.09
N SER A 709 -14.76 27.56 7.78
CA SER A 709 -15.98 26.90 8.28
C SER A 709 -17.15 27.88 8.39
N SER A 710 -18.33 27.36 8.72
CA SER A 710 -19.48 28.22 9.12
C SER A 710 -19.58 28.42 10.64
N ALA A 711 -18.62 27.92 11.43
CA ALA A 711 -18.54 28.21 12.86
C ALA A 711 -17.84 29.56 13.06
N PHE A 712 -18.60 30.63 13.00
CA PHE A 712 -18.06 31.98 13.21
C PHE A 712 -19.05 32.90 13.99
N VAL A 713 -18.50 33.95 14.56
CA VAL A 713 -19.22 35.07 15.13
C VAL A 713 -18.79 36.38 14.45
N VAL A 714 -19.64 37.39 14.51
CA VAL A 714 -19.45 38.65 13.78
C VAL A 714 -19.27 39.79 14.74
N ASP A 715 -18.24 40.62 14.49
CA ASP A 715 -18.06 41.92 15.12
C ASP A 715 -18.00 42.98 14.04
N ILE A 716 -18.63 44.13 14.30
CA ILE A 716 -18.60 45.28 13.40
C ILE A 716 -17.86 46.42 14.10
N GLN A 717 -16.79 46.87 13.51
CA GLN A 717 -15.91 47.92 14.00
C GLN A 717 -16.16 49.19 13.17
N PRO A 718 -16.68 50.26 13.76
CA PRO A 718 -16.87 51.52 13.05
C PRO A 718 -15.53 52.07 12.53
N SER A 719 -15.49 52.45 11.27
CA SER A 719 -14.29 53.03 10.63
C SER A 719 -14.02 54.46 11.08
N GLY A 720 -15.05 55.16 11.53
CA GLY A 720 -15.00 56.57 11.82
C GLY A 720 -15.01 57.48 10.57
N THR A 721 -15.05 56.91 9.36
CA THR A 721 -15.07 57.62 8.08
C THR A 721 -16.44 57.56 7.42
N SER A 722 -16.94 56.38 7.10
CA SER A 722 -18.29 56.19 6.51
C SER A 722 -18.81 54.79 6.88
N PHE A 723 -20.13 54.60 6.79
CA PHE A 723 -20.79 53.32 7.01
C PHE A 723 -20.28 52.21 6.09
N GLU A 724 -19.93 52.54 4.86
CA GLU A 724 -19.42 51.62 3.85
C GLU A 724 -18.03 51.09 4.21
N GLU A 725 -17.22 51.88 4.92
CA GLU A 725 -15.85 51.57 5.34
C GLU A 725 -15.78 50.88 6.71
N ASP A 726 -16.93 50.68 7.40
CA ASP A 726 -16.94 49.91 8.63
C ASP A 726 -16.37 48.50 8.39
N ILE A 727 -15.60 48.02 9.33
CA ILE A 727 -14.93 46.70 9.21
C ILE A 727 -15.82 45.62 9.81
N VAL A 728 -16.21 44.67 8.99
CA VAL A 728 -16.86 43.42 9.40
C VAL A 728 -15.80 42.39 9.67
N VAL A 729 -15.72 41.95 10.92
CA VAL A 729 -14.74 40.93 11.36
C VAL A 729 -15.47 39.63 11.62
N LEU A 730 -15.04 38.55 10.95
CA LEU A 730 -15.52 37.18 11.17
C LEU A 730 -14.48 36.45 11.99
N HIS A 731 -14.78 36.14 13.24
CA HIS A 731 -13.96 35.28 14.09
C HIS A 731 -14.50 33.84 13.99
N GLY A 732 -13.68 32.86 13.66
CA GLY A 732 -14.19 31.52 13.42
C GLY A 732 -13.34 30.39 14.02
N ALA A 733 -13.92 29.19 13.97
CA ALA A 733 -13.32 27.97 14.51
C ALA A 733 -13.38 26.80 13.51
N GLY A 734 -12.27 26.07 13.41
CA GLY A 734 -12.15 24.88 12.58
C GLY A 734 -12.07 25.12 11.07
N TRP A 735 -11.87 24.04 10.31
CA TRP A 735 -11.80 24.05 8.85
C TRP A 735 -12.54 22.85 8.25
N GLY A 736 -13.53 23.11 7.42
CA GLY A 736 -14.44 22.15 6.82
C GLY A 736 -15.73 21.97 7.60
N HIS A 737 -16.53 21.00 7.17
CA HIS A 737 -17.88 20.76 7.72
C HIS A 737 -17.89 20.24 9.17
N GLY A 738 -16.79 19.66 9.67
CA GLY A 738 -16.65 19.20 11.05
C GLY A 738 -17.35 17.87 11.39
N VAL A 739 -17.93 17.18 10.42
CA VAL A 739 -18.64 15.92 10.62
C VAL A 739 -17.68 14.75 10.54
N GLY A 740 -17.75 13.80 11.47
CA GLY A 740 -16.92 12.61 11.54
C GLY A 740 -15.47 12.91 11.92
N LEU A 741 -14.49 12.20 11.36
CA LEU A 741 -13.10 12.29 11.81
C LEU A 741 -12.48 13.68 11.56
N CYS A 742 -11.91 14.27 12.61
CA CYS A 742 -11.04 15.44 12.55
C CYS A 742 -9.61 15.01 12.21
N GLN A 743 -9.11 15.36 11.02
CA GLN A 743 -7.79 14.90 10.54
C GLN A 743 -6.65 15.37 11.46
N ILE A 744 -6.65 16.65 11.88
CA ILE A 744 -5.63 17.19 12.81
C ILE A 744 -5.75 16.51 14.18
N GLY A 745 -6.97 16.36 14.72
CA GLY A 745 -7.18 15.68 16.00
C GLY A 745 -6.72 14.22 15.97
N ALA A 746 -7.06 13.47 14.93
CA ALA A 746 -6.62 12.09 14.74
C ALA A 746 -5.08 11.96 14.63
N ALA A 747 -4.41 12.89 13.94
CA ALA A 747 -2.95 12.93 13.88
C ALA A 747 -2.32 13.20 15.25
N VAL A 748 -2.92 14.09 16.07
CA VAL A 748 -2.49 14.33 17.46
C VAL A 748 -2.72 13.09 18.34
N MET A 749 -3.91 12.47 18.27
CA MET A 749 -4.19 11.22 19.00
C MET A 749 -3.14 10.14 18.66
N SER A 750 -2.86 9.92 17.37
CA SER A 750 -1.83 8.97 16.96
C SER A 750 -0.45 9.32 17.51
N SER A 751 -0.07 10.61 17.52
CA SER A 751 1.20 11.07 18.10
C SER A 751 1.30 10.86 19.63
N ARG A 752 0.16 10.78 20.30
CA ARG A 752 0.03 10.46 21.74
C ARG A 752 -0.07 8.95 22.00
N GLY A 753 0.05 8.08 20.97
CA GLY A 753 0.07 6.62 21.11
C GLY A 753 -1.29 5.92 21.00
N TYR A 754 -2.35 6.62 20.65
CA TYR A 754 -3.65 5.99 20.37
C TYR A 754 -3.55 5.12 19.11
N ARG A 755 -4.13 3.93 19.16
CA ARG A 755 -4.22 3.02 18.00
C ARG A 755 -5.34 3.46 17.07
N TYR A 756 -5.27 3.08 15.80
CA TYR A 756 -6.29 3.46 14.82
C TYR A 756 -7.72 3.08 15.22
N ARG A 757 -7.92 1.97 15.96
CA ARG A 757 -9.25 1.56 16.47
C ARG A 757 -9.77 2.50 17.55
N ASP A 758 -8.89 3.02 18.41
CA ASP A 758 -9.24 4.00 19.44
C ASP A 758 -9.63 5.32 18.78
N ILE A 759 -8.88 5.75 17.76
CA ILE A 759 -9.18 6.94 16.95
C ILE A 759 -10.56 6.79 16.26
N LEU A 760 -10.80 5.65 15.63
CA LEU A 760 -12.08 5.39 14.96
C LEU A 760 -13.26 5.37 15.94
N SER A 761 -13.11 4.75 17.12
CA SER A 761 -14.14 4.70 18.15
C SER A 761 -14.46 6.09 18.72
N HIS A 762 -13.46 6.98 18.80
CA HIS A 762 -13.67 8.35 19.25
C HIS A 762 -14.52 9.16 18.27
N TYR A 763 -14.22 9.08 16.96
CA TYR A 763 -14.90 9.89 15.95
C TYR A 763 -16.18 9.27 15.36
N TYR A 764 -16.39 7.96 15.53
CA TYR A 764 -17.58 7.24 15.05
C TYR A 764 -18.17 6.37 16.17
N PRO A 765 -18.79 6.99 17.17
CA PRO A 765 -19.31 6.28 18.35
C PRO A 765 -20.30 5.18 17.95
N GLY A 766 -20.16 4.01 18.58
CA GLY A 766 -21.04 2.86 18.36
C GLY A 766 -20.79 2.09 17.05
N SER A 767 -19.89 2.56 16.18
CA SER A 767 -19.52 1.80 14.98
C SER A 767 -18.54 0.67 15.30
N ILE A 768 -18.54 -0.37 14.45
CA ILE A 768 -17.68 -1.55 14.55
C ILE A 768 -16.74 -1.57 13.33
N CYS A 769 -15.42 -1.64 13.59
CA CYS A 769 -14.44 -1.86 12.55
C CYS A 769 -14.25 -3.36 12.30
N SER A 770 -14.64 -3.84 11.12
CA SER A 770 -14.58 -5.26 10.74
C SER A 770 -14.24 -5.46 9.27
N VAL A 771 -13.65 -6.62 8.95
CA VAL A 771 -13.38 -7.00 7.55
C VAL A 771 -14.70 -7.44 6.90
N ARG A 772 -15.12 -6.74 5.84
CA ARG A 772 -16.21 -7.21 4.99
C ARG A 772 -15.67 -8.24 4.01
N ARG A 773 -16.03 -9.50 4.19
CA ARG A 773 -15.80 -10.53 3.18
C ARG A 773 -16.71 -10.25 1.98
N THR A 774 -16.15 -9.97 0.82
CA THR A 774 -16.92 -10.00 -0.43
C THR A 774 -17.33 -11.45 -0.67
N ASN A 775 -18.62 -11.76 -0.45
CA ASN A 775 -19.17 -13.02 -0.93
C ASN A 775 -19.14 -12.94 -2.45
N ASN A 776 -18.14 -13.57 -3.06
CA ASN A 776 -18.20 -13.90 -4.48
C ASN A 776 -19.29 -14.97 -4.64
N GLN A 777 -20.48 -14.56 -5.10
CA GLN A 777 -21.39 -15.46 -5.82
C GLN A 777 -20.98 -15.54 -7.27
#